data_1054e6d24acf33312a12a7f2b2be7110
#
_entry.id   1054e6d24acf33312a12a7f2b2be7110
#
_cell.length_a   1.000
_cell.length_b   1.000
_cell.length_c   1.000
_cell.angle_alpha   90.00
_cell.angle_beta   90.00
_cell.angle_gamma   90.00
#
_symmetry.space_group_name_H-M   'P 1'
#
loop_
_entity.id
_entity.type
_entity.pdbx_description
1 polymer ?
#
loop_
_entity_poly.entity_id
_entity_poly.type
_entity_poly.pdbx_seq_one_letter_code
_entity_poly.pdbx_strand_id
1 'polypeptide(L)'
;MTQKPITVFDPDAYVVRKKQSLDIDSTETRYAEWSDQKIKNAIMAAAQHAAQTDFDDHQLSEVMANVHHSVMTETLPVNELGQFIISVDLIHNIVINSLKAHYGIQKAYSTYRNYKVSQRKSYRELYEDTDKLSNGTYTENANKDSAVISTKRSLLAEMTTKQLMRDFILPPEWLEAHDQGWIYIHDLGDLYWRTFNCDNVDIARIMQNKHHEDGVYAFKLNGVKYTEPNGITSALNLFGDITLAASSQQFGGFSTQNVDYIFAPYAEKTYNSKLEHYKNKKLSNELAKELAEEDTLSAIKQGIQGYEFKTSTVSNALGQIPFTSIGFGLDTSKWGRAITDAILTERSKPESTFVFPKLIFASSKDVNLEPGTPNYDLFQKAVECSSRKLYPDYVSMDEGILAPAFNRHKDDPSQYLSVPMGCRSYNANVFINPVESDENFGKEVYVGRGNVGVVTLNLAKMAIESKGSWMTFDMYLQKYTEMVCDILNWRYNYVGEAYAESNPLMWIAGGAWTRLKPSDRIAKAIHSFSASIGIIGMNEALNAMYLDGYRKPYTVDTLPGFEAGGVRQKDQKRILKVIDTLKDELNKKHAVRITTDGDVEPVYKKALGTFNYIPSDPNKDYLLVFEDIKKQRVTEVIPRGYSIYGTPAESLVYNFMKLLQKQYGLIPAVTAKADGSKRNYLTNSWHVPVWEDISAFDKIDYEALFHLDGMASGGHIGYTEHPYGTSNTVLEQLIRYAMDKGMYYGINMASSTCFACHWVGETADTCPECGSENVVTIQRTCGYLTITSRNGKSVSNLGKQEEYLERVNHTSSGSKLTNDTKKDYTKHFEKTHNIEDLINKDFSLFE
;
A
#
# COMPACT_ATOMS: atom_id res chain seq x y z
N MET A 1 -40.47 20.02 39.98
CA MET A 1 -40.18 20.71 41.26
C MET A 1 -39.10 21.74 40.96
N THR A 2 -39.43 23.03 41.06
CA THR A 2 -38.46 24.12 40.87
C THR A 2 -37.60 24.22 42.12
N GLN A 3 -36.37 23.77 42.06
CA GLN A 3 -35.41 23.92 43.13
C GLN A 3 -34.95 25.37 43.23
N LYS A 4 -34.82 25.88 44.49
CA LYS A 4 -34.25 27.20 44.78
C LYS A 4 -32.81 27.28 44.21
N PRO A 5 -32.38 28.43 43.70
CA PRO A 5 -31.00 28.60 43.23
C PRO A 5 -30.03 28.34 44.38
N ILE A 6 -29.10 27.40 44.22
CA ILE A 6 -28.00 27.16 45.13
C ILE A 6 -27.12 28.39 45.11
N THR A 7 -26.95 29.10 46.22
CA THR A 7 -26.17 30.32 46.31
C THR A 7 -24.69 30.09 46.68
N VAL A 8 -24.39 28.88 47.18
CA VAL A 8 -23.04 28.44 47.59
C VAL A 8 -22.84 27.02 47.08
N PHE A 9 -21.69 26.73 46.49
CA PHE A 9 -21.35 25.38 46.02
C PHE A 9 -21.23 24.42 47.20
N ASP A 10 -22.05 23.38 47.17
CA ASP A 10 -22.06 22.29 48.16
C ASP A 10 -21.57 21.00 47.46
N PRO A 11 -20.35 20.50 47.77
CA PRO A 11 -19.82 19.28 47.17
C PRO A 11 -20.70 18.05 47.39
N ASP A 12 -21.41 17.95 48.52
CA ASP A 12 -22.23 16.79 48.87
C ASP A 12 -23.55 16.74 48.06
N ALA A 13 -23.88 17.85 47.39
CA ALA A 13 -25.03 17.91 46.46
C ALA A 13 -24.75 17.27 45.12
N TYR A 14 -23.49 16.88 44.83
CA TYR A 14 -23.08 16.38 43.53
C TYR A 14 -22.49 14.97 43.60
N VAL A 15 -22.88 14.12 42.65
CA VAL A 15 -22.25 12.82 42.42
C VAL A 15 -21.65 12.79 41.00
N VAL A 16 -20.46 12.30 40.94
CA VAL A 16 -19.70 12.21 39.67
C VAL A 16 -19.98 10.87 39.03
N ARG A 17 -20.63 10.90 37.86
CA ARG A 17 -20.84 9.73 37.02
C ARG A 17 -19.51 9.31 36.41
N LYS A 18 -19.00 8.16 36.82
CA LYS A 18 -17.77 7.57 36.21
C LYS A 18 -18.13 6.92 34.89
N LYS A 19 -17.21 6.98 33.93
CA LYS A 19 -17.27 6.12 32.75
C LYS A 19 -17.26 4.66 33.21
N GLN A 20 -17.98 3.79 32.50
CA GLN A 20 -17.95 2.35 32.74
C GLN A 20 -16.52 1.84 32.89
N SER A 21 -16.30 0.96 33.85
CA SER A 21 -15.02 0.28 33.99
C SER A 21 -14.82 -0.68 32.81
N LEU A 22 -13.58 -1.13 32.59
CA LEU A 22 -13.22 -2.16 31.63
C LEU A 22 -13.91 -3.53 31.86
N ASP A 23 -14.75 -3.65 32.87
CA ASP A 23 -15.57 -4.82 33.17
C ASP A 23 -16.74 -4.87 32.17
N ILE A 24 -16.62 -5.76 31.24
CA ILE A 24 -17.45 -5.89 30.02
C ILE A 24 -18.89 -6.28 30.35
N ASP A 25 -19.12 -6.92 31.50
CA ASP A 25 -20.46 -7.41 31.90
C ASP A 25 -21.23 -6.48 32.86
N SER A 26 -20.67 -5.33 33.28
CA SER A 26 -21.35 -4.45 34.20
C SER A 26 -22.09 -3.33 33.48
N THR A 27 -23.40 -3.46 33.36
CA THR A 27 -24.31 -2.36 33.01
C THR A 27 -24.44 -1.33 34.13
N GLU A 28 -23.76 -1.51 35.26
CA GLU A 28 -23.81 -0.62 36.40
C GLU A 28 -23.08 0.70 36.17
N THR A 29 -23.83 1.78 36.21
CA THR A 29 -23.27 3.14 36.24
C THR A 29 -22.64 3.37 37.61
N ARG A 30 -21.35 3.55 37.71
CA ARG A 30 -20.63 3.84 38.96
C ARG A 30 -20.62 5.34 39.24
N TYR A 31 -20.94 5.70 40.45
CA TYR A 31 -20.91 7.07 40.95
C TYR A 31 -19.74 7.24 41.95
N ALA A 32 -19.19 8.42 42.04
CA ALA A 32 -18.22 8.81 43.04
C ALA A 32 -18.67 10.15 43.65
N GLU A 33 -18.24 10.40 44.85
CA GLU A 33 -18.39 11.71 45.49
C GLU A 33 -17.56 12.78 44.72
N TRP A 34 -18.06 14.02 44.76
CA TRP A 34 -17.30 15.15 44.27
C TRP A 34 -15.99 15.32 45.04
N SER A 35 -14.91 15.75 44.39
CA SER A 35 -13.66 15.97 45.07
C SER A 35 -12.88 17.13 44.46
N ASP A 36 -12.90 18.28 45.09
CA ASP A 36 -12.09 19.44 44.76
C ASP A 36 -10.59 19.09 44.75
N GLN A 37 -10.15 18.25 45.69
CA GLN A 37 -8.74 17.88 45.80
C GLN A 37 -8.22 17.19 44.53
N LYS A 38 -9.05 16.35 43.91
CA LYS A 38 -8.66 15.68 42.66
C LYS A 38 -8.55 16.69 41.51
N ILE A 39 -9.42 17.67 41.43
CA ILE A 39 -9.39 18.71 40.40
C ILE A 39 -8.16 19.61 40.61
N LYS A 40 -7.92 20.06 41.85
CA LYS A 40 -6.75 20.87 42.22
C LYS A 40 -5.44 20.16 41.89
N ASN A 41 -5.30 18.88 42.26
CA ASN A 41 -4.11 18.09 41.97
C ASN A 41 -3.86 17.97 40.46
N ALA A 42 -4.89 17.83 39.66
CA ALA A 42 -4.76 17.74 38.21
C ALA A 42 -4.34 19.09 37.58
N ILE A 43 -4.86 20.21 38.08
CA ILE A 43 -4.47 21.58 37.64
C ILE A 43 -3.03 21.85 38.04
N MET A 44 -2.62 21.55 39.27
CA MET A 44 -1.25 21.76 39.74
C MET A 44 -0.21 20.92 39.00
N ALA A 45 -0.55 19.67 38.71
CA ALA A 45 0.31 18.82 37.85
C ALA A 45 0.45 19.39 36.44
N ALA A 46 -0.60 19.99 35.88
CA ALA A 46 -0.52 20.66 34.59
C ALA A 46 0.32 21.95 34.65
N ALA A 47 0.24 22.70 35.76
CA ALA A 47 1.07 23.90 35.96
C ALA A 47 2.56 23.55 36.08
N GLN A 48 2.91 22.48 36.79
CA GLN A 48 4.28 21.96 36.86
C GLN A 48 4.79 21.52 35.48
N HIS A 49 3.96 20.84 34.72
CA HIS A 49 4.34 20.39 33.37
C HIS A 49 4.48 21.55 32.39
N ALA A 50 3.71 22.62 32.57
CA ALA A 50 3.84 23.87 31.79
C ALA A 50 5.04 24.73 32.22
N ALA A 51 5.80 24.32 33.22
CA ALA A 51 6.90 25.10 33.86
C ALA A 51 6.46 26.49 34.32
N GLN A 52 5.19 26.65 34.70
CA GLN A 52 4.66 27.90 35.27
C GLN A 52 4.84 27.86 36.79
N THR A 53 5.97 28.35 37.24
CA THR A 53 6.36 28.37 38.66
C THR A 53 5.70 29.50 39.44
N ASP A 54 5.07 30.43 38.77
CA ASP A 54 4.34 31.57 39.29
C ASP A 54 2.85 31.31 39.53
N PHE A 55 2.35 30.11 39.21
CA PHE A 55 0.99 29.71 39.49
C PHE A 55 0.84 29.28 40.94
N ASP A 56 0.23 30.13 41.75
CA ASP A 56 0.12 29.99 43.20
C ASP A 56 -1.28 29.48 43.67
N ASP A 57 -1.38 29.29 45.00
CA ASP A 57 -2.61 28.86 45.65
C ASP A 57 -3.75 29.86 45.52
N HIS A 58 -3.48 31.13 45.31
CA HIS A 58 -4.47 32.16 45.12
C HIS A 58 -5.09 32.00 43.73
N GLN A 59 -4.28 31.87 42.69
CA GLN A 59 -4.71 31.65 41.31
C GLN A 59 -5.45 30.32 41.16
N LEU A 60 -4.97 29.26 41.84
CA LEU A 60 -5.68 27.99 41.90
C LEU A 60 -7.07 28.15 42.53
N SER A 61 -7.20 28.95 43.59
CA SER A 61 -8.48 29.22 44.24
C SER A 61 -9.45 30.00 43.35
N GLU A 62 -8.96 30.96 42.55
CA GLU A 62 -9.76 31.68 41.55
C GLU A 62 -10.28 30.72 40.45
N VAL A 63 -9.41 29.86 39.93
CA VAL A 63 -9.80 28.86 38.94
C VAL A 63 -10.86 27.90 39.52
N MET A 64 -10.71 27.45 40.76
CA MET A 64 -11.68 26.58 41.43
C MET A 64 -13.03 27.29 41.68
N ALA A 65 -13.00 28.58 42.01
CA ALA A 65 -14.23 29.36 42.14
C ALA A 65 -15.00 29.45 40.82
N ASN A 66 -14.27 29.63 39.70
CA ASN A 66 -14.87 29.62 38.35
C ASN A 66 -15.41 28.24 37.98
N VAL A 67 -14.74 27.15 38.39
CA VAL A 67 -15.22 25.76 38.20
C VAL A 67 -16.53 25.56 38.97
N HIS A 68 -16.60 25.92 40.25
CA HIS A 68 -17.79 25.78 41.05
C HIS A 68 -18.95 26.60 40.50
N HIS A 69 -18.70 27.86 40.12
CA HIS A 69 -19.72 28.71 39.50
C HIS A 69 -20.29 28.09 38.23
N SER A 70 -19.41 27.59 37.34
CA SER A 70 -19.81 26.96 36.08
C SER A 70 -20.64 25.68 36.34
N VAL A 71 -20.25 24.85 37.32
CA VAL A 71 -21.02 23.66 37.67
C VAL A 71 -22.42 24.02 38.18
N MET A 72 -22.53 25.05 38.99
CA MET A 72 -23.85 25.50 39.52
C MET A 72 -24.79 26.07 38.45
N THR A 73 -24.26 26.53 37.32
CA THR A 73 -25.04 27.07 36.20
C THR A 73 -25.45 26.00 35.19
N GLU A 74 -24.93 24.78 35.29
CA GLU A 74 -25.29 23.67 34.40
C GLU A 74 -26.65 23.09 34.75
N THR A 75 -27.39 22.66 33.72
CA THR A 75 -28.61 21.90 33.88
C THR A 75 -28.27 20.41 34.03
N LEU A 76 -28.24 19.90 35.24
CA LEU A 76 -27.83 18.55 35.54
C LEU A 76 -29.02 17.64 35.93
N PRO A 77 -29.02 16.36 35.54
CA PRO A 77 -29.96 15.37 36.04
C PRO A 77 -29.75 15.15 37.54
N VAL A 78 -30.80 14.70 38.23
CA VAL A 78 -30.82 14.45 39.68
C VAL A 78 -31.11 12.95 39.92
N ASN A 79 -30.38 12.33 40.86
CA ASN A 79 -30.60 10.94 41.25
C ASN A 79 -31.78 10.83 42.27
N GLU A 80 -32.10 9.61 42.66
CA GLU A 80 -33.20 9.33 43.61
C GLU A 80 -32.96 9.92 45.02
N LEU A 81 -31.70 10.23 45.35
CA LEU A 81 -31.30 10.84 46.62
C LEU A 81 -31.28 12.38 46.56
N GLY A 82 -31.74 12.96 45.44
CA GLY A 82 -31.76 14.42 45.26
C GLY A 82 -30.43 15.04 44.91
N GLN A 83 -29.37 14.26 44.58
CA GLN A 83 -28.05 14.77 44.23
C GLN A 83 -27.96 14.99 42.71
N PHE A 84 -27.26 16.05 42.31
CA PHE A 84 -26.99 16.35 40.91
C PHE A 84 -25.94 15.38 40.33
N ILE A 85 -26.24 14.82 39.16
CA ILE A 85 -25.34 13.92 38.47
C ILE A 85 -24.51 14.70 37.46
N ILE A 86 -23.19 14.75 37.64
CA ILE A 86 -22.26 15.39 36.71
C ILE A 86 -21.29 14.37 36.11
N SER A 87 -21.09 14.42 34.80
CA SER A 87 -20.12 13.53 34.15
C SER A 87 -18.67 14.02 34.30
N VAL A 88 -17.72 13.10 34.33
CA VAL A 88 -16.28 13.42 34.36
C VAL A 88 -15.89 14.30 33.18
N ASP A 89 -16.47 14.07 31.99
CA ASP A 89 -16.16 14.87 30.79
C ASP A 89 -16.63 16.31 30.91
N LEU A 90 -17.82 16.53 31.49
CA LEU A 90 -18.34 17.88 31.72
C LEU A 90 -17.46 18.62 32.73
N ILE A 91 -17.03 17.96 33.82
CA ILE A 91 -16.09 18.55 34.79
C ILE A 91 -14.80 19.00 34.08
N HIS A 92 -14.26 18.14 33.25
CA HIS A 92 -13.03 18.50 32.52
C HIS A 92 -13.22 19.67 31.55
N ASN A 93 -14.33 19.74 30.83
CA ASN A 93 -14.62 20.86 29.94
C ASN A 93 -14.75 22.16 30.71
N ILE A 94 -15.41 22.13 31.86
CA ILE A 94 -15.51 23.27 32.77
C ILE A 94 -14.12 23.70 33.25
N VAL A 95 -13.27 22.77 33.68
CA VAL A 95 -11.89 23.10 34.13
C VAL A 95 -11.09 23.73 32.99
N ILE A 96 -11.13 23.19 31.77
CA ILE A 96 -10.44 23.77 30.60
C ILE A 96 -10.92 25.18 30.34
N ASN A 97 -12.21 25.42 30.40
CA ASN A 97 -12.79 26.76 30.22
C ASN A 97 -12.38 27.72 31.36
N SER A 98 -12.30 27.24 32.58
CA SER A 98 -11.86 28.04 33.75
C SER A 98 -10.36 28.39 33.70
N LEU A 99 -9.55 27.64 32.95
CA LEU A 99 -8.12 27.89 32.73
C LEU A 99 -7.81 28.83 31.55
N LYS A 100 -8.78 29.45 30.89
CA LYS A 100 -8.56 30.34 29.72
C LYS A 100 -7.59 31.49 29.96
N ALA A 101 -7.54 32.04 31.16
CA ALA A 101 -6.58 33.08 31.54
C ALA A 101 -5.14 32.53 31.70
N HIS A 102 -4.97 31.24 31.84
CA HIS A 102 -3.70 30.54 32.06
C HIS A 102 -3.40 29.59 30.90
N TYR A 103 -3.17 30.11 29.70
CA TYR A 103 -3.08 29.36 28.46
C TYR A 103 -2.08 28.18 28.48
N GLY A 104 -0.89 28.37 29.11
CA GLY A 104 0.11 27.32 29.22
C GLY A 104 -0.42 26.12 30.03
N ILE A 105 -1.07 26.40 31.19
CA ILE A 105 -1.66 25.37 32.06
C ILE A 105 -2.86 24.74 31.38
N GLN A 106 -3.71 25.51 30.72
CA GLN A 106 -4.84 25.04 29.96
C GLN A 106 -4.39 24.03 28.86
N LYS A 107 -3.36 24.38 28.12
CA LYS A 107 -2.77 23.52 27.08
C LYS A 107 -2.22 22.22 27.67
N ALA A 108 -1.42 22.31 28.75
CA ALA A 108 -0.87 21.14 29.42
C ALA A 108 -1.96 20.24 30.01
N TYR A 109 -2.97 20.81 30.64
CA TYR A 109 -4.11 20.09 31.22
C TYR A 109 -4.92 19.38 30.12
N SER A 110 -5.22 20.08 29.03
CA SER A 110 -5.94 19.52 27.88
C SER A 110 -5.16 18.40 27.21
N THR A 111 -3.84 18.58 27.00
CA THR A 111 -2.95 17.57 26.44
C THR A 111 -2.90 16.31 27.30
N TYR A 112 -2.71 16.45 28.61
CA TYR A 112 -2.68 15.32 29.53
C TYR A 112 -4.02 14.58 29.58
N ARG A 113 -5.15 15.31 29.58
CA ARG A 113 -6.48 14.69 29.52
C ARG A 113 -6.69 13.94 28.21
N ASN A 114 -6.39 14.55 27.07
CA ASN A 114 -6.53 13.92 25.77
C ASN A 114 -5.69 12.65 25.67
N TYR A 115 -4.48 12.70 26.23
CA TYR A 115 -3.61 11.53 26.36
C TYR A 115 -4.26 10.42 27.22
N LYS A 116 -4.83 10.74 28.38
CA LYS A 116 -5.51 9.74 29.23
C LYS A 116 -6.79 9.17 28.63
N VAL A 117 -7.54 10.01 27.91
CA VAL A 117 -8.74 9.56 27.17
C VAL A 117 -8.34 8.69 26.00
N SER A 118 -7.31 9.12 25.24
CA SER A 118 -6.75 8.35 24.16
C SER A 118 -6.24 7.00 24.63
N GLN A 119 -5.43 6.93 25.69
CA GLN A 119 -4.97 5.65 26.23
C GLN A 119 -6.09 4.68 26.57
N ARG A 120 -7.17 5.15 27.23
CA ARG A 120 -8.29 4.29 27.59
C ARG A 120 -9.05 3.79 26.37
N LYS A 121 -9.25 4.66 25.39
CA LYS A 121 -9.84 4.31 24.11
C LYS A 121 -8.99 3.26 23.40
N SER A 122 -7.69 3.47 23.36
CA SER A 122 -6.70 2.61 22.73
C SER A 122 -6.67 1.20 23.31
N TYR A 123 -6.68 1.05 24.65
CA TYR A 123 -6.73 -0.26 25.29
C TYR A 123 -8.06 -0.97 25.04
N ARG A 124 -9.14 -0.24 24.96
CA ARG A 124 -10.45 -0.82 24.64
C ARG A 124 -10.50 -1.29 23.18
N GLU A 125 -10.05 -0.47 22.24
CA GLU A 125 -9.95 -0.84 20.84
C GLU A 125 -9.07 -2.09 20.65
N LEU A 126 -7.89 -2.11 21.30
CA LEU A 126 -7.02 -3.28 21.27
C LEU A 126 -7.69 -4.54 21.82
N TYR A 127 -8.44 -4.42 22.90
CA TYR A 127 -9.19 -5.55 23.48
C TYR A 127 -10.28 -6.03 22.51
N GLU A 128 -11.10 -5.13 21.96
CA GLU A 128 -12.16 -5.46 21.01
C GLU A 128 -11.62 -6.10 19.73
N ASP A 129 -10.49 -5.59 19.22
CA ASP A 129 -9.82 -6.17 18.04
C ASP A 129 -9.22 -7.54 18.37
N THR A 130 -8.67 -7.72 19.57
CA THR A 130 -8.18 -9.02 20.03
C THR A 130 -9.31 -10.02 20.16
N ASP A 131 -10.48 -9.60 20.64
CA ASP A 131 -11.68 -10.45 20.73
C ASP A 131 -12.17 -10.87 19.33
N LYS A 132 -12.29 -9.93 18.39
CA LYS A 132 -12.61 -10.24 16.98
C LYS A 132 -11.61 -11.20 16.36
N LEU A 133 -10.32 -10.99 16.61
CA LEU A 133 -9.28 -11.90 16.16
C LEU A 133 -9.41 -13.29 16.76
N SER A 134 -9.72 -13.40 18.06
CA SER A 134 -9.92 -14.67 18.75
C SER A 134 -11.13 -15.44 18.22
N ASN A 135 -12.21 -14.73 17.91
CA ASN A 135 -13.46 -15.27 17.39
C ASN A 135 -13.44 -15.53 15.87
N GLY A 136 -12.32 -15.22 15.18
CA GLY A 136 -12.16 -15.45 13.72
C GLY A 136 -13.01 -14.51 12.85
N THR A 137 -13.48 -13.39 13.40
CA THR A 137 -14.28 -12.38 12.69
C THR A 137 -13.45 -11.22 12.15
N TYR A 138 -12.15 -11.21 12.44
CA TYR A 138 -11.23 -10.18 11.96
C TYR A 138 -10.76 -10.48 10.54
N THR A 139 -11.08 -9.61 9.59
CA THR A 139 -10.61 -9.68 8.20
C THR A 139 -9.96 -8.34 7.84
N GLU A 140 -8.66 -8.37 7.54
CA GLU A 140 -7.92 -7.18 7.13
C GLU A 140 -7.68 -7.20 5.62
N ASN A 141 -6.85 -8.15 5.17
CA ASN A 141 -6.53 -8.34 3.76
C ASN A 141 -6.67 -9.82 3.38
N ALA A 142 -7.01 -10.10 2.14
CA ALA A 142 -7.25 -11.46 1.67
C ALA A 142 -6.01 -12.39 1.70
N ASN A 143 -4.80 -11.86 1.83
CA ASN A 143 -3.55 -12.64 1.96
C ASN A 143 -3.20 -13.02 3.41
N LYS A 144 -3.98 -12.55 4.41
CA LYS A 144 -3.81 -12.86 5.83
C LYS A 144 -4.98 -13.71 6.33
N ASP A 145 -4.77 -15.00 6.48
CA ASP A 145 -5.80 -15.91 7.01
C ASP A 145 -5.82 -15.86 8.55
N SER A 146 -6.74 -15.10 9.12
CA SER A 146 -6.87 -14.93 10.57
C SER A 146 -7.29 -16.21 11.34
N ALA A 147 -7.66 -17.27 10.66
CA ALA A 147 -7.91 -18.58 11.31
C ALA A 147 -6.61 -19.25 11.76
N VAL A 148 -5.49 -18.97 11.09
CA VAL A 148 -4.19 -19.59 11.37
C VAL A 148 -3.51 -18.96 12.59
N ILE A 149 -2.97 -19.78 13.49
CA ILE A 149 -2.39 -19.31 14.77
C ILE A 149 -1.20 -18.37 14.57
N SER A 150 -0.31 -18.63 13.60
CA SER A 150 0.81 -17.74 13.29
C SER A 150 0.34 -16.36 12.84
N THR A 151 -0.69 -16.30 11.99
CA THR A 151 -1.31 -15.06 11.54
C THR A 151 -1.97 -14.30 12.69
N LYS A 152 -2.70 -14.99 13.59
CA LYS A 152 -3.28 -14.37 14.80
C LYS A 152 -2.23 -13.69 15.67
N ARG A 153 -1.08 -14.36 15.88
CA ARG A 153 0.04 -13.78 16.66
C ARG A 153 0.62 -12.55 15.99
N SER A 154 0.81 -12.58 14.68
CA SER A 154 1.33 -11.44 13.92
C SER A 154 0.35 -10.26 13.94
N LEU A 155 -0.94 -10.50 13.74
CA LEU A 155 -1.97 -9.46 13.79
C LEU A 155 -2.06 -8.81 15.17
N LEU A 156 -1.96 -9.60 16.25
CA LEU A 156 -1.93 -9.04 17.61
C LEU A 156 -0.69 -8.16 17.84
N ALA A 157 0.47 -8.58 17.34
CA ALA A 157 1.68 -7.75 17.41
C ALA A 157 1.52 -6.45 16.62
N GLU A 158 0.95 -6.51 15.41
CA GLU A 158 0.67 -5.35 14.57
C GLU A 158 -0.31 -4.37 15.23
N MET A 159 -1.41 -4.86 15.80
CA MET A 159 -2.37 -4.04 16.56
C MET A 159 -1.70 -3.32 17.73
N THR A 160 -0.87 -4.05 18.48
CA THR A 160 -0.15 -3.49 19.63
C THR A 160 0.85 -2.41 19.21
N THR A 161 1.67 -2.68 18.21
CA THR A 161 2.68 -1.73 17.73
C THR A 161 2.06 -0.52 17.03
N LYS A 162 0.94 -0.70 16.31
CA LYS A 162 0.13 0.41 15.78
C LYS A 162 -0.32 1.35 16.89
N GLN A 163 -0.78 0.79 18.01
CA GLN A 163 -1.19 1.60 19.15
C GLN A 163 -0.02 2.35 19.78
N LEU A 164 1.16 1.70 19.92
CA LEU A 164 2.36 2.35 20.41
C LEU A 164 2.82 3.51 19.49
N MET A 165 2.74 3.33 18.18
CA MET A 165 3.03 4.40 17.22
C MET A 165 2.12 5.60 17.43
N ARG A 166 0.81 5.36 17.58
CA ARG A 166 -0.21 6.39 17.77
C ARG A 166 -0.04 7.15 19.08
N ASP A 167 0.24 6.43 20.17
CA ASP A 167 0.23 7.02 21.51
C ASP A 167 1.54 7.73 21.88
N PHE A 168 2.69 7.32 21.30
CA PHE A 168 3.99 7.75 21.78
C PHE A 168 4.93 8.35 20.73
N ILE A 169 4.68 8.11 19.43
CA ILE A 169 5.66 8.44 18.39
C ILE A 169 5.15 9.50 17.43
N LEU A 170 3.91 9.36 16.95
CA LEU A 170 3.36 10.28 15.94
C LEU A 170 2.88 11.60 16.55
N PRO A 171 3.15 12.75 15.89
CA PRO A 171 2.59 14.04 16.27
C PRO A 171 1.06 14.03 16.29
N PRO A 172 0.44 14.67 17.29
CA PRO A 172 -1.02 14.71 17.43
C PRO A 172 -1.76 15.28 16.22
N GLU A 173 -1.19 16.27 15.54
CA GLU A 173 -1.78 16.88 14.35
C GLU A 173 -1.88 15.91 13.16
N TRP A 174 -0.92 15.00 13.02
CA TRP A 174 -0.96 13.98 11.97
C TRP A 174 -1.98 12.91 12.28
N LEU A 175 -2.08 12.54 13.56
CA LEU A 175 -3.10 11.59 14.02
C LEU A 175 -4.49 12.17 13.88
N GLU A 176 -4.69 13.44 14.20
CA GLU A 176 -5.97 14.11 14.00
C GLU A 176 -6.39 14.12 12.52
N ALA A 177 -5.46 14.46 11.62
CA ALA A 177 -5.72 14.43 10.18
C ALA A 177 -6.04 13.00 9.69
N HIS A 178 -5.35 11.98 10.23
CA HIS A 178 -5.59 10.57 9.95
C HIS A 178 -6.97 10.13 10.45
N ASP A 179 -7.29 10.40 11.71
CA ASP A 179 -8.55 9.96 12.36
C ASP A 179 -9.78 10.67 11.79
N GLN A 180 -9.63 11.93 11.38
CA GLN A 180 -10.68 12.67 10.67
C GLN A 180 -10.84 12.26 9.21
N GLY A 181 -9.91 11.46 8.68
CA GLY A 181 -9.95 10.94 7.31
C GLY A 181 -9.57 11.95 6.23
N TRP A 182 -8.77 12.97 6.53
CA TRP A 182 -8.15 13.82 5.51
C TRP A 182 -7.03 13.12 4.78
N ILE A 183 -6.26 12.34 5.53
CA ILE A 183 -5.16 11.51 5.06
C ILE A 183 -5.24 10.12 5.70
N TYR A 184 -4.47 9.18 5.15
CA TYR A 184 -4.26 7.89 5.80
C TYR A 184 -2.78 7.54 5.81
N ILE A 185 -2.22 7.36 7.00
CA ILE A 185 -0.84 6.91 7.20
C ILE A 185 -0.87 5.39 7.21
N HIS A 186 -0.30 4.77 6.16
CA HIS A 186 -0.29 3.32 6.04
C HIS A 186 0.71 2.66 6.98
N ASP A 187 0.41 1.41 7.36
CA ASP A 187 1.35 0.44 7.94
C ASP A 187 1.96 0.90 9.28
N LEU A 188 1.15 1.54 10.12
CA LEU A 188 1.61 2.09 11.39
C LEU A 188 2.19 1.04 12.33
N GLY A 189 1.66 -0.18 12.35
CA GLY A 189 2.13 -1.28 13.19
C GLY A 189 3.54 -1.72 12.80
N ASP A 190 3.76 -1.91 11.51
CA ASP A 190 5.06 -2.32 10.97
C ASP A 190 6.10 -1.21 11.01
N LEU A 191 5.66 0.04 10.82
CA LEU A 191 6.52 1.23 10.92
C LEU A 191 7.19 1.36 12.29
N TYR A 192 6.55 0.89 13.37
CA TYR A 192 7.14 0.84 14.71
C TYR A 192 8.51 0.14 14.73
N TRP A 193 8.66 -0.90 13.92
CA TRP A 193 9.90 -1.67 13.77
C TRP A 193 10.92 -1.02 12.83
N ARG A 194 10.65 0.20 12.34
CA ARG A 194 11.49 0.93 11.38
C ARG A 194 11.69 0.17 10.07
N THR A 195 10.65 -0.52 9.64
CA THR A 195 10.63 -1.22 8.35
C THR A 195 10.15 -0.29 7.23
N PHE A 196 10.46 -0.65 6.01
CA PHE A 196 9.98 0.01 4.79
C PHE A 196 8.89 -0.83 4.12
N ASN A 197 8.18 -0.24 3.14
CA ASN A 197 7.04 -0.90 2.51
C ASN A 197 7.49 -2.00 1.53
N CYS A 198 7.87 -1.63 0.32
CA CYS A 198 8.18 -2.56 -0.76
C CYS A 198 9.64 -2.43 -1.16
N ASP A 199 10.20 -3.50 -1.74
CA ASP A 199 11.53 -3.48 -2.32
C ASP A 199 11.62 -4.24 -3.63
N ASN A 200 12.73 -3.96 -4.29
CA ASN A 200 13.20 -4.57 -5.51
C ASN A 200 14.62 -5.05 -5.25
N VAL A 201 14.75 -6.30 -4.88
CA VAL A 201 15.98 -6.87 -4.34
C VAL A 201 16.92 -7.35 -5.44
N ASP A 202 18.20 -7.06 -5.29
CA ASP A 202 19.25 -7.62 -6.16
C ASP A 202 19.59 -9.07 -5.76
N ILE A 203 18.77 -9.98 -6.27
CA ILE A 203 18.91 -11.43 -6.01
C ILE A 203 20.24 -11.97 -6.60
N ALA A 204 20.67 -11.47 -7.76
CA ALA A 204 21.90 -11.93 -8.38
C ALA A 204 23.10 -11.64 -7.46
N ARG A 205 23.15 -10.47 -6.87
CA ARG A 205 24.22 -10.05 -5.96
C ARG A 205 24.19 -10.83 -4.63
N ILE A 206 23.00 -11.11 -4.10
CA ILE A 206 22.85 -11.96 -2.91
C ILE A 206 23.33 -13.39 -3.20
N MET A 207 22.88 -13.99 -4.32
CA MET A 207 23.17 -15.38 -4.65
C MET A 207 24.67 -15.63 -4.92
N GLN A 208 25.36 -14.67 -5.52
CA GLN A 208 26.81 -14.75 -5.75
C GLN A 208 27.60 -14.85 -4.44
N ASN A 209 27.06 -14.31 -3.36
CA ASN A 209 27.66 -14.31 -2.01
C ASN A 209 29.15 -13.94 -2.02
N LYS A 210 29.52 -13.00 -2.91
CA LYS A 210 30.89 -12.50 -3.01
C LYS A 210 31.25 -11.80 -1.71
N HIS A 211 32.41 -12.19 -1.15
CA HIS A 211 32.93 -11.57 0.04
C HIS A 211 33.26 -10.10 -0.22
N HIS A 212 32.98 -9.21 0.73
CA HIS A 212 33.68 -7.95 0.84
C HIS A 212 35.19 -8.28 0.91
N GLU A 213 36.01 -7.40 0.38
CA GLU A 213 37.48 -7.57 0.40
C GLU A 213 38.04 -7.87 1.78
N ASP A 214 37.35 -7.50 2.84
CA ASP A 214 37.70 -7.72 4.24
C ASP A 214 37.32 -9.11 4.78
N GLY A 215 36.69 -9.99 4.03
CA GLY A 215 36.30 -11.36 4.41
C GLY A 215 35.26 -11.49 5.52
N VAL A 216 34.73 -10.36 6.02
CA VAL A 216 33.97 -10.32 7.28
C VAL A 216 32.45 -10.55 7.07
N TYR A 217 31.89 -10.30 5.89
CA TYR A 217 30.45 -10.16 5.69
C TYR A 217 29.84 -11.10 4.66
N ALA A 218 30.27 -12.37 4.61
CA ALA A 218 29.48 -13.36 3.87
C ALA A 218 28.09 -13.48 4.50
N PHE A 219 27.04 -13.34 3.70
CA PHE A 219 25.68 -13.51 4.18
C PHE A 219 25.49 -14.91 4.75
N LYS A 220 24.83 -15.00 5.88
CA LYS A 220 24.46 -16.25 6.55
C LYS A 220 22.95 -16.30 6.68
N LEU A 221 22.32 -17.22 6.00
CA LEU A 221 20.91 -17.50 6.23
C LEU A 221 20.77 -18.21 7.58
N ASN A 222 20.08 -17.61 8.54
CA ASN A 222 19.95 -18.12 9.92
C ASN A 222 21.30 -18.52 10.56
N GLY A 223 22.36 -17.76 10.30
CA GLY A 223 23.71 -18.03 10.81
C GLY A 223 24.49 -19.11 10.04
N VAL A 224 23.89 -19.74 9.03
CA VAL A 224 24.54 -20.75 8.20
C VAL A 224 25.02 -20.12 6.89
N LYS A 225 26.33 -20.27 6.64
CA LYS A 225 26.95 -19.80 5.40
C LYS A 225 26.54 -20.70 4.22
N TYR A 226 26.16 -20.13 3.10
CA TYR A 226 25.96 -20.83 1.85
C TYR A 226 27.00 -20.43 0.80
N THR A 227 27.15 -21.26 -0.24
CA THR A 227 27.99 -20.96 -1.40
C THR A 227 27.13 -20.61 -2.60
N GLU A 228 27.70 -19.93 -3.57
CA GLU A 228 27.03 -19.69 -4.86
C GLU A 228 26.52 -21.01 -5.46
N PRO A 229 25.27 -21.06 -5.94
CA PRO A 229 24.72 -22.27 -6.58
C PRO A 229 25.50 -22.70 -7.80
N ASN A 230 25.67 -24.03 -7.96
CA ASN A 230 26.39 -24.61 -9.09
C ASN A 230 25.49 -24.97 -10.28
N GLY A 231 24.17 -24.78 -10.15
CA GLY A 231 23.22 -25.08 -11.21
C GLY A 231 21.82 -24.56 -10.90
N ILE A 232 20.93 -24.68 -11.89
CA ILE A 232 19.60 -24.06 -11.87
C ILE A 232 18.71 -24.53 -10.72
N THR A 233 18.70 -25.83 -10.40
CA THR A 233 17.88 -26.39 -9.33
C THR A 233 18.24 -25.82 -7.97
N SER A 234 19.54 -25.75 -7.63
CA SER A 234 19.99 -25.16 -6.37
C SER A 234 19.78 -23.64 -6.34
N ALA A 235 19.90 -22.97 -7.48
CA ALA A 235 19.67 -21.54 -7.60
C ALA A 235 18.19 -21.18 -7.33
N LEU A 236 17.25 -21.89 -7.94
CA LEU A 236 15.80 -21.65 -7.74
C LEU A 236 15.34 -22.05 -6.33
N ASN A 237 15.91 -23.09 -5.72
CA ASN A 237 15.65 -23.43 -4.32
C ASN A 237 16.12 -22.34 -3.37
N LEU A 238 17.36 -21.84 -3.56
CA LEU A 238 17.91 -20.75 -2.76
C LEU A 238 17.09 -19.47 -2.95
N PHE A 239 16.63 -19.17 -4.17
CA PHE A 239 15.75 -18.05 -4.46
C PHE A 239 14.46 -18.11 -3.63
N GLY A 240 13.83 -19.28 -3.54
CA GLY A 240 12.65 -19.48 -2.69
C GLY A 240 12.95 -19.24 -1.21
N ASP A 241 14.09 -19.69 -0.70
CA ASP A 241 14.49 -19.48 0.69
C ASP A 241 14.77 -17.98 0.98
N ILE A 242 15.44 -17.30 0.06
CA ILE A 242 15.69 -15.85 0.15
C ILE A 242 14.36 -15.09 0.12
N THR A 243 13.43 -15.45 -0.76
CA THR A 243 12.10 -14.83 -0.85
C THR A 243 11.34 -14.94 0.47
N LEU A 244 11.29 -16.11 1.09
CA LEU A 244 10.63 -16.31 2.40
C LEU A 244 11.32 -15.53 3.51
N ALA A 245 12.64 -15.52 3.55
CA ALA A 245 13.41 -14.82 4.57
C ALA A 245 13.26 -13.29 4.42
N ALA A 246 13.40 -12.75 3.20
CA ALA A 246 13.31 -11.31 2.93
C ALA A 246 11.90 -10.77 3.15
N SER A 247 10.87 -11.48 2.67
CA SER A 247 9.47 -11.09 2.87
C SER A 247 9.03 -11.10 4.35
N SER A 248 9.83 -11.67 5.24
CA SER A 248 9.63 -11.61 6.69
C SER A 248 10.23 -10.36 7.35
N GLN A 249 10.99 -9.57 6.60
CA GLN A 249 11.72 -8.39 7.12
C GLN A 249 11.04 -7.07 6.75
N GLN A 250 9.96 -7.13 5.96
CA GLN A 250 9.20 -6.00 5.49
C GLN A 250 7.73 -6.37 5.42
N PHE A 251 6.84 -5.40 5.31
CA PHE A 251 5.40 -5.67 5.32
C PHE A 251 4.74 -5.60 3.94
N GLY A 252 5.38 -4.98 2.96
CA GLY A 252 4.88 -4.86 1.59
C GLY A 252 5.44 -5.90 0.62
N GLY A 253 5.47 -5.56 -0.66
CA GLY A 253 5.88 -6.47 -1.71
C GLY A 253 7.39 -6.67 -1.81
N PHE A 254 7.78 -7.91 -1.99
CA PHE A 254 9.12 -8.31 -2.34
C PHE A 254 9.19 -8.60 -3.84
N SER A 255 10.03 -7.90 -4.58
CA SER A 255 10.11 -8.01 -6.05
C SER A 255 11.47 -8.46 -6.51
N THR A 256 11.48 -9.31 -7.52
CA THR A 256 12.68 -9.69 -8.27
C THR A 256 12.44 -9.41 -9.75
N GLN A 257 13.27 -8.58 -10.32
CA GLN A 257 13.21 -8.25 -11.73
C GLN A 257 14.11 -9.20 -12.53
N ASN A 258 13.79 -9.38 -13.81
CA ASN A 258 14.66 -10.04 -14.76
C ASN A 258 15.09 -11.46 -14.34
N VAL A 259 14.16 -12.25 -13.83
CA VAL A 259 14.46 -13.62 -13.39
C VAL A 259 15.00 -14.49 -14.52
N ASP A 260 14.59 -14.23 -15.76
CA ASP A 260 15.11 -14.86 -16.97
C ASP A 260 16.61 -14.59 -17.14
N TYR A 261 17.07 -13.34 -17.04
CA TYR A 261 18.49 -12.98 -17.06
C TYR A 261 19.26 -13.52 -15.84
N ILE A 262 18.69 -13.44 -14.65
CA ILE A 262 19.35 -13.83 -13.40
C ILE A 262 19.63 -15.33 -13.38
N PHE A 263 18.72 -16.16 -13.87
CA PHE A 263 18.82 -17.61 -13.78
C PHE A 263 19.40 -18.27 -15.03
N ALA A 264 19.46 -17.61 -16.19
CA ALA A 264 20.07 -18.14 -17.41
C ALA A 264 21.52 -18.62 -17.22
N PRO A 265 22.42 -17.92 -16.50
CA PRO A 265 23.78 -18.42 -16.24
C PRO A 265 23.80 -19.72 -15.41
N TYR A 266 22.85 -19.93 -14.52
CA TYR A 266 22.76 -21.16 -13.72
C TYR A 266 22.21 -22.33 -14.53
N ALA A 267 21.35 -22.07 -15.51
CA ALA A 267 20.92 -23.06 -16.48
C ALA A 267 22.09 -23.47 -17.39
N GLU A 268 22.89 -22.51 -17.84
CA GLU A 268 24.11 -22.77 -18.61
C GLU A 268 25.13 -23.63 -17.82
N LYS A 269 25.35 -23.30 -16.52
CA LYS A 269 26.21 -24.14 -15.66
C LYS A 269 25.68 -25.59 -15.57
N THR A 270 24.35 -25.76 -15.46
CA THR A 270 23.72 -27.08 -15.43
C THR A 270 23.95 -27.83 -16.75
N TYR A 271 23.71 -27.17 -17.89
CA TYR A 271 23.92 -27.75 -19.21
C TYR A 271 25.37 -28.20 -19.42
N ASN A 272 26.32 -27.34 -19.08
CA ASN A 272 27.74 -27.66 -19.24
C ASN A 272 28.18 -28.85 -18.39
N SER A 273 27.70 -28.91 -17.13
CA SER A 273 27.95 -30.02 -16.23
C SER A 273 27.36 -31.35 -16.76
N LYS A 274 26.13 -31.30 -17.29
CA LYS A 274 25.48 -32.48 -17.89
C LYS A 274 26.15 -32.92 -19.18
N LEU A 275 26.55 -31.95 -20.04
CA LEU A 275 27.26 -32.23 -21.27
C LEU A 275 28.60 -32.94 -20.99
N GLU A 276 29.37 -32.46 -20.02
CA GLU A 276 30.61 -33.08 -19.61
C GLU A 276 30.36 -34.51 -19.05
N HIS A 277 29.35 -34.71 -18.23
CA HIS A 277 28.96 -35.99 -17.73
C HIS A 277 28.66 -36.99 -18.84
N TYR A 278 27.89 -36.62 -19.86
CA TYR A 278 27.57 -37.51 -21.00
C TYR A 278 28.77 -37.75 -21.93
N LYS A 279 29.63 -36.76 -22.17
CA LYS A 279 30.89 -36.97 -22.86
C LYS A 279 31.80 -37.96 -22.14
N ASN A 280 31.87 -37.89 -20.81
CA ASN A 280 32.65 -38.83 -20.00
C ASN A 280 32.07 -40.27 -20.05
N LYS A 281 30.78 -40.43 -20.36
CA LYS A 281 30.15 -41.70 -20.67
C LYS A 281 30.36 -42.18 -22.10
N LYS A 282 31.17 -41.50 -22.88
CA LYS A 282 31.53 -41.81 -24.28
C LYS A 282 30.33 -41.82 -25.23
N LEU A 283 29.32 -41.01 -25.01
CA LEU A 283 28.22 -40.79 -25.96
C LEU A 283 28.72 -39.93 -27.15
N SER A 284 28.03 -40.00 -28.29
CA SER A 284 28.32 -39.08 -29.38
C SER A 284 28.11 -37.61 -28.97
N ASN A 285 28.81 -36.69 -29.61
CA ASN A 285 28.65 -35.27 -29.24
C ASN A 285 27.23 -34.77 -29.44
N GLU A 286 26.55 -35.23 -30.48
CA GLU A 286 25.15 -34.87 -30.78
C GLU A 286 24.21 -35.35 -29.68
N LEU A 287 24.28 -36.65 -29.35
CA LEU A 287 23.46 -37.24 -28.31
C LEU A 287 23.76 -36.67 -26.91
N ALA A 288 25.06 -36.42 -26.64
CA ALA A 288 25.43 -35.78 -25.36
C ALA A 288 24.89 -34.36 -25.22
N LYS A 289 24.80 -33.57 -26.31
CA LYS A 289 24.19 -32.25 -26.30
C LYS A 289 22.68 -32.33 -26.11
N GLU A 290 22.03 -33.23 -26.84
CA GLU A 290 20.57 -33.44 -26.78
C GLU A 290 20.12 -33.83 -25.35
N LEU A 291 20.75 -34.81 -24.76
CA LEU A 291 20.44 -35.28 -23.39
C LEU A 291 20.77 -34.22 -22.34
N ALA A 292 21.87 -33.48 -22.50
CA ALA A 292 22.22 -32.36 -21.60
C ALA A 292 21.19 -31.24 -21.67
N GLU A 293 20.66 -30.94 -22.84
CA GLU A 293 19.63 -29.95 -23.04
C GLU A 293 18.30 -30.39 -22.41
N GLU A 294 17.86 -31.62 -22.67
CA GLU A 294 16.64 -32.23 -22.10
C GLU A 294 16.67 -32.22 -20.58
N ASP A 295 17.77 -32.66 -19.97
CA ASP A 295 17.99 -32.67 -18.52
C ASP A 295 17.93 -31.24 -17.96
N THR A 296 18.51 -30.26 -18.67
CA THR A 296 18.52 -28.85 -18.23
C THR A 296 17.12 -28.24 -18.28
N LEU A 297 16.37 -28.47 -19.36
CA LEU A 297 14.98 -28.02 -19.50
C LEU A 297 14.09 -28.64 -18.43
N SER A 298 14.28 -29.93 -18.13
CA SER A 298 13.59 -30.61 -17.03
C SER A 298 13.92 -29.98 -15.68
N ALA A 299 15.20 -29.71 -15.43
CA ALA A 299 15.65 -29.06 -14.18
C ALA A 299 15.10 -27.64 -14.01
N ILE A 300 14.99 -26.86 -15.09
CA ILE A 300 14.34 -25.52 -15.08
C ILE A 300 12.87 -25.68 -14.67
N LYS A 301 12.11 -26.53 -15.34
CA LYS A 301 10.67 -26.75 -15.06
C LYS A 301 10.42 -27.16 -13.61
N GLN A 302 11.16 -28.15 -13.12
CA GLN A 302 11.06 -28.63 -11.74
C GLN A 302 11.44 -27.54 -10.73
N GLY A 303 12.46 -26.75 -11.02
CA GLY A 303 12.91 -25.67 -10.18
C GLY A 303 11.87 -24.55 -10.08
N ILE A 304 11.26 -24.14 -11.20
CA ILE A 304 10.17 -23.13 -11.25
C ILE A 304 8.94 -23.67 -10.48
N GLN A 305 8.53 -24.92 -10.69
CA GLN A 305 7.44 -25.53 -9.95
C GLN A 305 7.70 -25.51 -8.43
N GLY A 306 8.92 -25.87 -8.02
CA GLY A 306 9.32 -25.84 -6.60
C GLY A 306 9.29 -24.43 -6.00
N TYR A 307 9.69 -23.42 -6.77
CA TYR A 307 9.61 -22.02 -6.37
C TYR A 307 8.16 -21.55 -6.21
N GLU A 308 7.28 -21.83 -7.18
CA GLU A 308 5.86 -21.47 -7.11
C GLU A 308 5.15 -22.17 -5.92
N PHE A 309 5.44 -23.46 -5.67
CA PHE A 309 4.92 -24.15 -4.49
C PHE A 309 5.37 -23.48 -3.20
N LYS A 310 6.65 -23.18 -3.06
CA LYS A 310 7.20 -22.59 -1.86
C LYS A 310 6.58 -21.20 -1.57
N THR A 311 6.46 -20.35 -2.58
CA THR A 311 5.94 -18.99 -2.42
C THR A 311 4.41 -18.91 -2.29
N SER A 312 3.68 -19.95 -2.70
CA SER A 312 2.21 -19.98 -2.62
C SER A 312 1.66 -20.78 -1.45
N THR A 313 2.44 -21.73 -0.88
CA THR A 313 1.94 -22.64 0.15
C THR A 313 2.61 -22.48 1.51
N VAL A 314 3.76 -21.80 1.55
CA VAL A 314 4.52 -21.62 2.80
C VAL A 314 4.37 -20.16 3.25
N SER A 315 3.79 -19.98 4.44
CA SER A 315 3.74 -18.66 5.07
C SER A 315 5.14 -18.22 5.51
N ASN A 316 5.42 -16.91 5.38
CA ASN A 316 6.61 -16.31 5.95
C ASN A 316 6.51 -16.20 7.50
N ALA A 317 7.53 -15.66 8.16
CA ALA A 317 7.54 -15.51 9.62
C ALA A 317 6.45 -14.57 10.16
N LEU A 318 5.86 -13.71 9.31
CA LEU A 318 4.74 -12.84 9.66
C LEU A 318 3.38 -13.55 9.52
N GLY A 319 3.36 -14.85 9.24
CA GLY A 319 2.14 -15.64 9.11
C GLY A 319 1.29 -15.30 7.89
N GLN A 320 1.88 -14.71 6.86
CA GLN A 320 1.23 -14.39 5.59
C GLN A 320 1.91 -15.08 4.41
N ILE A 321 1.18 -15.33 3.35
CA ILE A 321 1.78 -15.77 2.08
C ILE A 321 2.66 -14.62 1.56
N PRO A 322 3.92 -14.88 1.14
CA PRO A 322 4.83 -13.85 0.66
C PRO A 322 4.21 -13.02 -0.48
N PHE A 323 4.12 -11.71 -0.29
CA PHE A 323 3.61 -10.80 -1.32
C PHE A 323 4.72 -10.51 -2.33
N THR A 324 4.99 -11.50 -3.19
CA THR A 324 6.13 -11.45 -4.12
C THR A 324 5.70 -11.26 -5.56
N SER A 325 6.55 -10.57 -6.34
CA SER A 325 6.42 -10.42 -7.79
C SER A 325 7.72 -10.74 -8.50
N ILE A 326 7.61 -11.31 -9.71
CA ILE A 326 8.73 -11.59 -10.58
C ILE A 326 8.51 -10.97 -11.97
N GLY A 327 9.53 -10.31 -12.50
CA GLY A 327 9.57 -9.75 -13.86
C GLY A 327 10.41 -10.60 -14.80
N PHE A 328 9.95 -10.79 -16.04
CA PHE A 328 10.62 -11.60 -17.07
C PHE A 328 10.09 -11.23 -18.47
N GLY A 329 10.67 -11.81 -19.52
CA GLY A 329 10.16 -11.75 -20.89
C GLY A 329 11.10 -11.13 -21.91
N LEU A 330 12.20 -10.49 -21.48
CA LEU A 330 13.10 -9.76 -22.39
C LEU A 330 14.39 -10.50 -22.73
N ASP A 331 14.81 -11.51 -21.95
CA ASP A 331 16.03 -12.26 -22.29
C ASP A 331 15.80 -13.13 -23.53
N THR A 332 16.54 -12.83 -24.59
CA THR A 332 16.49 -13.56 -25.88
C THR A 332 17.49 -14.72 -25.96
N SER A 333 18.30 -14.93 -24.92
CA SER A 333 19.20 -16.05 -24.83
C SER A 333 18.44 -17.39 -24.75
N LYS A 334 19.08 -18.48 -25.17
CA LYS A 334 18.50 -19.83 -25.13
C LYS A 334 17.89 -20.14 -23.77
N TRP A 335 18.64 -19.90 -22.70
CA TRP A 335 18.22 -20.29 -21.35
C TRP A 335 17.24 -19.29 -20.72
N GLY A 336 17.36 -17.98 -21.04
CA GLY A 336 16.39 -16.99 -20.61
C GLY A 336 15.01 -17.26 -21.21
N ARG A 337 14.96 -17.58 -22.51
CA ARG A 337 13.71 -18.02 -23.16
C ARG A 337 13.14 -19.28 -22.55
N ALA A 338 14.00 -20.28 -22.22
CA ALA A 338 13.57 -21.51 -21.58
C ALA A 338 13.00 -21.28 -20.17
N ILE A 339 13.54 -20.32 -19.41
CA ILE A 339 13.03 -19.95 -18.09
C ILE A 339 11.67 -19.25 -18.23
N THR A 340 11.55 -18.28 -19.13
CA THR A 340 10.27 -17.62 -19.44
C THR A 340 9.20 -18.63 -19.86
N ASP A 341 9.55 -19.56 -20.75
CA ASP A 341 8.66 -20.65 -21.20
C ASP A 341 8.21 -21.54 -20.04
N ALA A 342 9.14 -21.90 -19.15
CA ALA A 342 8.83 -22.75 -17.98
C ALA A 342 7.90 -22.04 -16.98
N ILE A 343 8.11 -20.75 -16.70
CA ILE A 343 7.23 -19.95 -15.82
C ILE A 343 5.80 -19.94 -16.38
N LEU A 344 5.64 -19.63 -17.65
CA LEU A 344 4.33 -19.58 -18.30
C LEU A 344 3.67 -20.98 -18.37
N THR A 345 4.46 -22.03 -18.63
CA THR A 345 3.97 -23.42 -18.69
C THR A 345 3.47 -23.89 -17.32
N GLU A 346 4.28 -23.70 -16.26
CA GLU A 346 3.90 -24.16 -14.93
C GLU A 346 2.68 -23.42 -14.40
N ARG A 347 2.60 -22.11 -14.61
CA ARG A 347 1.42 -21.33 -14.22
C ARG A 347 0.16 -21.72 -14.99
N SER A 348 0.25 -22.06 -16.28
CA SER A 348 -0.89 -22.38 -17.14
C SER A 348 -1.55 -23.74 -16.85
N LYS A 349 -0.95 -24.59 -16.00
CA LYS A 349 -1.51 -25.90 -15.66
C LYS A 349 -2.92 -25.79 -15.09
N PRO A 350 -3.88 -26.63 -15.49
CA PRO A 350 -5.26 -26.58 -15.00
C PRO A 350 -5.37 -26.58 -13.47
N GLU A 351 -4.59 -27.43 -12.81
CA GLU A 351 -4.54 -27.57 -11.36
C GLU A 351 -3.90 -26.41 -10.62
N SER A 352 -3.21 -25.51 -11.31
CA SER A 352 -2.56 -24.36 -10.70
C SER A 352 -3.59 -23.32 -10.26
N THR A 353 -3.61 -23.03 -8.97
CA THR A 353 -4.41 -21.95 -8.34
C THR A 353 -3.52 -20.89 -7.68
N PHE A 354 -2.26 -20.80 -8.12
CA PHE A 354 -1.29 -19.91 -7.53
C PHE A 354 -1.63 -18.45 -7.87
N VAL A 355 -1.71 -17.63 -6.83
CA VAL A 355 -1.84 -16.17 -6.93
C VAL A 355 -0.50 -15.46 -6.75
N PHE A 356 0.47 -16.13 -6.12
CA PHE A 356 1.85 -15.68 -5.97
C PHE A 356 2.83 -16.72 -6.49
N PRO A 357 4.02 -16.31 -6.98
CA PRO A 357 4.43 -14.91 -7.23
C PRO A 357 3.52 -14.26 -8.27
N LYS A 358 3.29 -12.97 -8.14
CA LYS A 358 2.69 -12.16 -9.20
C LYS A 358 3.62 -12.17 -10.41
N LEU A 359 3.11 -12.50 -11.57
CA LEU A 359 3.87 -12.57 -12.82
C LEU A 359 3.74 -11.23 -13.58
N ILE A 360 4.88 -10.66 -13.98
CA ILE A 360 4.94 -9.40 -14.72
C ILE A 360 5.76 -9.63 -15.99
N PHE A 361 5.10 -9.52 -17.14
CA PHE A 361 5.72 -9.66 -18.45
C PHE A 361 6.18 -8.29 -18.95
N ALA A 362 7.49 -8.09 -19.01
CA ALA A 362 8.08 -6.89 -19.56
C ALA A 362 7.96 -6.92 -21.09
N SER A 363 7.34 -5.89 -21.67
CA SER A 363 6.92 -5.88 -23.07
C SER A 363 7.67 -4.80 -23.86
N SER A 364 8.31 -5.22 -24.97
CA SER A 364 9.00 -4.31 -25.89
C SER A 364 8.70 -4.67 -27.35
N LYS A 365 8.51 -3.66 -28.21
CA LYS A 365 8.24 -3.82 -29.64
C LYS A 365 9.35 -4.57 -30.35
N ASP A 366 10.61 -4.29 -29.96
CA ASP A 366 11.79 -4.87 -30.60
C ASP A 366 12.09 -6.31 -30.12
N VAL A 367 11.48 -6.76 -29.00
CA VAL A 367 11.84 -8.04 -28.37
C VAL A 367 10.69 -9.06 -28.43
N ASN A 368 9.46 -8.69 -28.09
CA ASN A 368 8.40 -9.66 -27.89
C ASN A 368 7.01 -9.23 -28.34
N LEU A 369 6.71 -7.95 -28.56
CA LEU A 369 5.36 -7.53 -28.93
C LEU A 369 5.03 -7.71 -30.40
N GLU A 370 6.02 -7.55 -31.30
CA GLU A 370 5.76 -7.55 -32.74
C GLU A 370 6.01 -8.94 -33.36
N PRO A 371 5.22 -9.38 -34.35
CA PRO A 371 5.47 -10.60 -35.09
C PRO A 371 6.88 -10.61 -35.71
N GLY A 372 7.60 -11.71 -35.54
CA GLY A 372 8.96 -11.87 -36.06
C GLY A 372 10.06 -11.40 -35.12
N THR A 373 9.75 -10.83 -33.96
CA THR A 373 10.73 -10.51 -32.93
C THR A 373 11.13 -11.77 -32.15
N PRO A 374 12.30 -11.78 -31.51
CA PRO A 374 12.89 -12.99 -30.90
C PRO A 374 11.98 -13.73 -29.91
N ASN A 375 11.17 -13.04 -29.11
CA ASN A 375 10.35 -13.61 -28.05
C ASN A 375 8.84 -13.46 -28.32
N TYR A 376 8.43 -13.22 -29.57
CA TYR A 376 7.00 -13.07 -29.89
C TYR A 376 6.16 -14.31 -29.57
N ASP A 377 6.69 -15.51 -29.77
CA ASP A 377 6.06 -16.78 -29.39
C ASP A 377 5.83 -16.88 -27.87
N LEU A 378 6.75 -16.37 -27.07
CA LEU A 378 6.61 -16.28 -25.61
C LEU A 378 5.54 -15.25 -25.20
N PHE A 379 5.40 -14.15 -25.94
CA PHE A 379 4.31 -13.20 -25.72
C PHE A 379 2.95 -13.84 -26.02
N GLN A 380 2.80 -14.58 -27.12
CA GLN A 380 1.57 -15.31 -27.42
C GLN A 380 1.25 -16.32 -26.32
N LYS A 381 2.24 -17.03 -25.80
CA LYS A 381 2.09 -17.94 -24.67
C LYS A 381 1.71 -17.20 -23.37
N ALA A 382 2.25 -16.00 -23.13
CA ALA A 382 1.86 -15.15 -22.01
C ALA A 382 0.39 -14.73 -22.09
N VAL A 383 -0.09 -14.35 -23.29
CA VAL A 383 -1.51 -14.04 -23.54
C VAL A 383 -2.40 -15.25 -23.26
N GLU A 384 -2.01 -16.44 -23.73
CA GLU A 384 -2.72 -17.69 -23.42
C GLU A 384 -2.75 -17.99 -21.92
N CYS A 385 -1.63 -17.78 -21.21
CA CYS A 385 -1.57 -17.93 -19.76
C CYS A 385 -2.52 -16.94 -19.05
N SER A 386 -2.53 -15.66 -19.46
CA SER A 386 -3.41 -14.64 -18.90
C SER A 386 -4.89 -14.94 -19.14
N SER A 387 -5.25 -15.51 -20.30
CA SER A 387 -6.63 -15.90 -20.61
C SER A 387 -7.17 -17.01 -19.69
N ARG A 388 -6.29 -17.77 -19.07
CA ARG A 388 -6.64 -18.90 -18.19
C ARG A 388 -6.43 -18.61 -16.71
N LYS A 389 -5.38 -17.87 -16.38
CA LYS A 389 -4.87 -17.69 -15.01
C LYS A 389 -4.79 -16.25 -14.57
N LEU A 390 -5.23 -15.29 -15.38
CA LEU A 390 -5.26 -13.84 -15.10
C LEU A 390 -3.86 -13.22 -14.93
N TYR A 391 -2.80 -13.99 -15.03
CA TYR A 391 -1.40 -13.60 -15.06
C TYR A 391 -0.71 -14.18 -16.29
N PRO A 392 0.35 -13.52 -16.80
CA PRO A 392 1.02 -12.32 -16.27
C PRO A 392 0.23 -11.03 -16.49
N ASP A 393 0.56 -9.99 -15.69
CA ASP A 393 0.31 -8.59 -16.04
C ASP A 393 1.41 -8.12 -16.98
N TYR A 394 1.16 -7.06 -17.75
CA TYR A 394 2.06 -6.54 -18.78
C TYR A 394 2.53 -5.14 -18.45
N VAL A 395 3.80 -4.84 -18.69
CA VAL A 395 4.38 -3.51 -18.50
C VAL A 395 5.09 -3.06 -19.74
N SER A 396 4.78 -1.85 -20.22
CA SER A 396 5.44 -1.26 -21.38
C SER A 396 6.85 -0.80 -21.03
N MET A 397 7.83 -1.20 -21.85
CA MET A 397 9.21 -0.75 -21.75
C MET A 397 9.55 0.34 -22.78
N ASP A 398 8.74 0.48 -23.84
CA ASP A 398 9.01 1.42 -24.92
C ASP A 398 8.34 2.77 -24.74
N GLU A 399 7.24 2.81 -23.97
CA GLU A 399 6.42 4.00 -23.75
C GLU A 399 6.13 4.20 -22.26
N GLY A 400 5.78 5.42 -21.86
CA GLY A 400 5.41 5.76 -20.49
C GLY A 400 6.59 5.90 -19.54
N ILE A 401 6.36 5.61 -18.24
CA ILE A 401 7.27 5.96 -17.14
C ILE A 401 8.60 5.21 -17.18
N LEU A 402 8.63 3.97 -17.65
CA LEU A 402 9.85 3.14 -17.67
C LEU A 402 10.67 3.30 -18.94
N ALA A 403 10.09 3.80 -20.01
CA ALA A 403 10.72 3.94 -21.31
C ALA A 403 12.01 4.77 -21.30
N PRO A 404 12.13 5.89 -20.59
CA PRO A 404 13.38 6.66 -20.59
C PRO A 404 14.58 5.87 -20.08
N ALA A 405 14.39 5.06 -19.03
CA ALA A 405 15.46 4.20 -18.49
C ALA A 405 15.80 3.08 -19.44
N PHE A 406 14.80 2.36 -19.94
CA PHE A 406 14.99 1.26 -20.88
C PHE A 406 15.68 1.72 -22.17
N ASN A 407 15.27 2.84 -22.75
CA ASN A 407 15.82 3.38 -23.99
C ASN A 407 17.29 3.81 -23.85
N ARG A 408 17.75 4.26 -22.67
CA ARG A 408 19.17 4.59 -22.44
C ARG A 408 20.06 3.34 -22.35
N HIS A 409 19.49 2.20 -22.01
CA HIS A 409 20.24 0.98 -21.69
C HIS A 409 19.80 -0.24 -22.53
N LYS A 410 19.28 0.00 -23.75
CA LYS A 410 18.82 -1.08 -24.64
C LYS A 410 19.84 -2.16 -24.93
N ASP A 411 21.16 -1.80 -24.93
CA ASP A 411 22.23 -2.74 -25.21
C ASP A 411 22.55 -3.70 -24.07
N ASP A 412 22.23 -3.34 -22.83
CA ASP A 412 22.31 -4.20 -21.63
C ASP A 412 21.16 -3.91 -20.67
N PRO A 413 19.96 -4.39 -21.00
CA PRO A 413 18.78 -4.10 -20.19
C PRO A 413 18.77 -4.82 -18.84
N SER A 414 19.58 -5.85 -18.63
CA SER A 414 19.51 -6.74 -17.47
C SER A 414 19.64 -6.03 -16.12
N GLN A 415 20.42 -4.96 -16.04
CA GLN A 415 20.68 -4.19 -14.81
C GLN A 415 19.75 -2.96 -14.65
N TYR A 416 19.12 -2.52 -15.73
CA TYR A 416 18.39 -1.26 -15.82
C TYR A 416 16.88 -1.42 -15.96
N LEU A 417 16.41 -2.66 -15.94
CA LEU A 417 14.99 -2.93 -15.95
C LEU A 417 14.37 -2.64 -14.59
N SER A 418 13.27 -1.93 -14.60
CA SER A 418 12.41 -1.76 -13.46
C SER A 418 11.04 -2.35 -13.78
N VAL A 419 10.52 -3.20 -12.91
CA VAL A 419 9.14 -3.65 -12.99
C VAL A 419 8.41 -3.24 -11.71
N PRO A 420 7.06 -3.18 -11.70
CA PRO A 420 6.31 -2.81 -10.53
C PRO A 420 6.62 -3.71 -9.33
N MET A 421 6.84 -3.10 -8.17
CA MET A 421 7.01 -3.80 -6.91
C MET A 421 5.65 -4.09 -6.28
N GLY A 422 5.48 -5.28 -5.71
CA GLY A 422 4.25 -5.67 -5.04
C GLY A 422 3.02 -5.49 -5.92
N CYS A 423 2.12 -4.56 -5.53
CA CYS A 423 0.90 -4.31 -6.30
C CYS A 423 1.16 -3.49 -7.57
N ARG A 424 1.78 -2.33 -7.47
CA ARG A 424 1.97 -1.38 -8.58
C ARG A 424 3.02 -0.29 -8.35
N SER A 425 3.85 -0.37 -7.31
CA SER A 425 4.82 0.68 -6.98
C SER A 425 6.02 0.67 -7.92
N TYR A 426 6.44 1.85 -8.41
CA TYR A 426 7.63 2.04 -9.25
C TYR A 426 8.75 2.76 -8.53
N ASN A 427 9.99 2.45 -8.91
CA ASN A 427 11.16 3.29 -8.72
C ASN A 427 11.49 4.01 -10.03
N ALA A 428 10.58 4.90 -10.47
CA ALA A 428 10.70 5.57 -11.76
C ALA A 428 11.74 6.69 -11.78
N ASN A 429 12.05 7.28 -10.61
CA ASN A 429 13.08 8.33 -10.53
C ASN A 429 14.48 7.74 -10.67
N VAL A 430 15.27 8.39 -11.50
CA VAL A 430 16.68 8.07 -11.67
C VAL A 430 17.42 8.31 -10.35
N PHE A 431 18.21 7.34 -9.96
CA PHE A 431 19.15 7.47 -8.85
C PHE A 431 20.54 7.02 -9.34
N ILE A 432 21.52 7.87 -9.14
CA ILE A 432 22.92 7.58 -9.51
C ILE A 432 23.68 7.28 -8.22
N ASN A 433 24.42 6.18 -8.21
CA ASN A 433 25.17 5.76 -7.03
C ASN A 433 26.29 6.78 -6.69
N PRO A 434 26.19 7.48 -5.54
CA PRO A 434 27.15 8.50 -5.14
C PRO A 434 28.34 7.95 -4.35
N VAL A 435 28.36 6.68 -4.01
CA VAL A 435 29.37 6.10 -3.10
C VAL A 435 30.63 5.74 -3.89
N GLU A 436 31.71 6.53 -3.74
CA GLU A 436 32.96 6.36 -4.47
C GLU A 436 33.63 4.98 -4.26
N SER A 437 33.43 4.38 -3.08
CA SER A 437 33.96 3.05 -2.76
C SER A 437 33.12 1.89 -3.31
N ASP A 438 31.95 2.15 -3.90
CA ASP A 438 31.08 1.13 -4.46
C ASP A 438 31.47 0.81 -5.91
N GLU A 439 31.41 -0.47 -6.31
CA GLU A 439 31.70 -0.94 -7.67
C GLU A 439 30.82 -0.32 -8.76
N ASN A 440 29.64 0.18 -8.36
CA ASN A 440 28.68 0.84 -9.24
C ASN A 440 28.70 2.37 -9.09
N PHE A 441 29.78 2.96 -8.56
CA PHE A 441 29.91 4.40 -8.46
C PHE A 441 29.65 5.09 -9.80
N GLY A 442 28.81 6.10 -9.79
CA GLY A 442 28.47 6.90 -10.95
C GLY A 442 27.52 6.24 -11.95
N LYS A 443 26.97 5.06 -11.65
CA LYS A 443 26.00 4.38 -12.50
C LYS A 443 24.57 4.64 -12.04
N GLU A 444 23.63 4.61 -12.98
CA GLU A 444 22.21 4.59 -12.67
C GLU A 444 21.85 3.29 -11.94
N VAL A 445 20.98 3.39 -10.94
CA VAL A 445 20.55 2.25 -10.12
C VAL A 445 19.04 2.09 -10.20
N TYR A 446 18.59 0.92 -10.59
CA TYR A 446 17.18 0.54 -10.64
C TYR A 446 16.85 -0.67 -9.76
N VAL A 447 17.82 -1.54 -9.53
CA VAL A 447 17.70 -2.73 -8.67
C VAL A 447 18.31 -2.43 -7.30
N GLY A 448 17.82 -3.08 -6.26
CA GLY A 448 18.26 -2.84 -4.87
C GLY A 448 17.71 -1.55 -4.26
N ARG A 449 16.56 -1.08 -4.73
CA ARG A 449 15.84 0.07 -4.22
C ARG A 449 14.45 -0.34 -3.74
N GLY A 450 13.72 0.58 -3.15
CA GLY A 450 12.40 0.27 -2.63
C GLY A 450 11.52 1.49 -2.45
N ASN A 451 10.46 1.32 -1.69
CA ASN A 451 9.53 2.35 -1.28
C ASN A 451 9.48 2.42 0.25
N VAL A 452 9.76 3.58 0.82
CA VAL A 452 9.79 3.78 2.28
C VAL A 452 8.41 3.64 2.89
N GLY A 453 7.38 4.07 2.16
CA GLY A 453 5.99 3.96 2.59
C GLY A 453 5.04 4.84 1.83
N VAL A 454 3.77 4.74 2.20
CA VAL A 454 2.65 5.45 1.58
C VAL A 454 1.92 6.28 2.62
N VAL A 455 1.52 7.49 2.23
CA VAL A 455 0.49 8.28 2.92
C VAL A 455 -0.52 8.73 1.88
N THR A 456 -1.79 8.43 2.11
CA THR A 456 -2.86 8.61 1.10
C THR A 456 -3.73 9.81 1.40
N LEU A 457 -4.00 10.62 0.38
CA LEU A 457 -4.94 11.74 0.38
C LEU A 457 -6.37 11.24 0.14
N ASN A 458 -7.33 11.71 0.93
CA ASN A 458 -8.75 11.50 0.70
C ASN A 458 -9.33 12.69 -0.07
N LEU A 459 -9.33 12.59 -1.39
CA LEU A 459 -9.81 13.67 -2.25
C LEU A 459 -11.33 13.89 -2.10
N ALA A 460 -12.10 12.84 -1.86
CA ALA A 460 -13.55 12.94 -1.68
C ALA A 460 -13.91 13.83 -0.47
N LYS A 461 -13.21 13.67 0.66
CA LYS A 461 -13.40 14.54 1.83
C LYS A 461 -13.07 16.00 1.51
N MET A 462 -11.93 16.23 0.86
CA MET A 462 -11.51 17.59 0.49
C MET A 462 -12.55 18.27 -0.39
N ALA A 463 -13.12 17.55 -1.35
CA ALA A 463 -14.15 18.06 -2.24
C ALA A 463 -15.47 18.37 -1.54
N ILE A 464 -15.95 17.48 -0.68
CA ILE A 464 -17.18 17.71 0.11
C ILE A 464 -17.04 18.96 0.97
N GLU A 465 -15.92 19.11 1.68
CA GLU A 465 -15.65 20.29 2.51
C GLU A 465 -15.45 21.58 1.71
N SER A 466 -15.11 21.47 0.43
CA SER A 466 -14.91 22.61 -0.45
C SER A 466 -16.20 23.20 -0.99
N LYS A 467 -17.32 22.47 -0.90
CA LYS A 467 -18.66 22.93 -1.31
C LYS A 467 -18.66 23.55 -2.72
N GLY A 468 -18.07 22.86 -3.68
CA GLY A 468 -17.94 23.28 -5.07
C GLY A 468 -16.94 24.41 -5.37
N SER A 469 -16.20 24.91 -4.36
CA SER A 469 -15.18 25.94 -4.54
C SER A 469 -13.81 25.32 -4.88
N TRP A 470 -13.38 25.48 -6.13
CA TRP A 470 -12.06 25.03 -6.55
C TRP A 470 -10.91 25.70 -5.78
N MET A 471 -11.07 26.97 -5.41
CA MET A 471 -10.06 27.66 -4.61
C MET A 471 -9.92 27.03 -3.22
N THR A 472 -11.02 26.68 -2.58
CA THR A 472 -11.02 26.00 -1.26
C THR A 472 -10.47 24.57 -1.39
N PHE A 473 -10.82 23.87 -2.46
CA PHE A 473 -10.28 22.55 -2.75
C PHE A 473 -8.76 22.59 -2.90
N ASP A 474 -8.23 23.55 -3.67
CA ASP A 474 -6.78 23.70 -3.85
C ASP A 474 -6.07 24.04 -2.52
N MET A 475 -6.69 24.85 -1.65
CA MET A 475 -6.14 25.11 -0.31
C MET A 475 -6.04 23.84 0.54
N TYR A 476 -7.08 22.99 0.54
CA TYR A 476 -7.02 21.68 1.23
C TYR A 476 -5.99 20.76 0.58
N LEU A 477 -5.98 20.70 -0.75
CA LEU A 477 -5.04 19.88 -1.51
C LEU A 477 -3.59 20.27 -1.20
N GLN A 478 -3.28 21.57 -1.19
CA GLN A 478 -1.96 22.07 -0.82
C GLN A 478 -1.62 21.69 0.62
N LYS A 479 -2.48 22.05 1.59
CA LYS A 479 -2.25 21.80 3.02
C LYS A 479 -1.94 20.33 3.31
N TYR A 480 -2.76 19.43 2.78
CA TYR A 480 -2.61 18.00 3.10
C TYR A 480 -1.55 17.32 2.25
N THR A 481 -1.22 17.81 1.05
CA THR A 481 -0.05 17.34 0.29
C THR A 481 1.26 17.74 1.00
N GLU A 482 1.37 18.96 1.52
CA GLU A 482 2.50 19.38 2.35
C GLU A 482 2.64 18.49 3.59
N MET A 483 1.53 18.26 4.33
CA MET A 483 1.52 17.35 5.49
C MET A 483 1.94 15.93 5.13
N VAL A 484 1.45 15.37 4.03
CA VAL A 484 1.84 14.04 3.54
C VAL A 484 3.33 13.97 3.28
N CYS A 485 3.91 14.97 2.61
CA CYS A 485 5.34 15.02 2.34
C CYS A 485 6.18 15.21 3.62
N ASP A 486 5.70 15.98 4.60
CA ASP A 486 6.34 16.12 5.90
C ASP A 486 6.35 14.79 6.67
N ILE A 487 5.24 14.04 6.66
CA ILE A 487 5.16 12.69 7.23
C ILE A 487 6.11 11.73 6.52
N LEU A 488 6.15 11.74 5.18
CA LEU A 488 7.05 10.89 4.40
C LEU A 488 8.53 11.25 4.65
N ASN A 489 8.87 12.53 4.78
CA ASN A 489 10.21 12.96 5.16
C ASN A 489 10.59 12.47 6.56
N TRP A 490 9.69 12.62 7.52
CA TRP A 490 9.89 12.07 8.86
C TRP A 490 10.07 10.55 8.81
N ARG A 491 9.29 9.84 7.96
CA ARG A 491 9.39 8.39 7.80
C ARG A 491 10.76 7.96 7.25
N TYR A 492 11.34 8.67 6.28
CA TYR A 492 12.72 8.43 5.82
C TYR A 492 13.72 8.51 6.99
N ASN A 493 13.61 9.54 7.80
CA ASN A 493 14.51 9.74 8.93
C ASN A 493 14.29 8.67 10.00
N TYR A 494 13.03 8.39 10.35
CA TYR A 494 12.69 7.41 11.38
C TYR A 494 13.12 5.99 11.00
N VAL A 495 12.87 5.57 9.76
CA VAL A 495 13.30 4.26 9.24
C VAL A 495 14.82 4.24 9.08
N GLY A 496 15.43 5.33 8.63
CA GLY A 496 16.88 5.46 8.47
C GLY A 496 17.70 5.22 9.73
N GLU A 497 17.08 5.39 10.91
CA GLU A 497 17.70 5.10 12.21
C GLU A 497 17.89 3.59 12.50
N ALA A 498 17.31 2.69 11.70
CA ALA A 498 17.55 1.26 11.87
C ALA A 498 19.00 0.89 11.55
N TYR A 499 19.52 -0.16 12.20
CA TYR A 499 20.82 -0.71 11.87
C TYR A 499 20.70 -1.72 10.71
N ALA A 500 21.75 -1.82 9.91
CA ALA A 500 21.79 -2.74 8.77
C ALA A 500 21.57 -4.20 9.17
N GLU A 501 22.00 -4.60 10.37
CA GLU A 501 21.79 -5.95 10.92
C GLU A 501 20.32 -6.30 11.15
N SER A 502 19.39 -5.32 11.14
CA SER A 502 17.95 -5.58 11.28
C SER A 502 17.35 -6.27 10.05
N ASN A 503 17.94 -6.08 8.86
CA ASN A 503 17.58 -6.78 7.63
C ASN A 503 18.86 -7.12 6.84
N PRO A 504 19.57 -8.18 7.23
CA PRO A 504 20.87 -8.49 6.67
C PRO A 504 20.84 -8.87 5.19
N LEU A 505 19.74 -9.45 4.69
CA LEU A 505 19.57 -9.74 3.26
C LEU A 505 19.61 -8.47 2.41
N MET A 506 18.86 -7.46 2.82
CA MET A 506 18.78 -6.20 2.09
C MET A 506 20.09 -5.41 2.20
N TRP A 507 20.58 -5.21 3.42
CA TRP A 507 21.62 -4.20 3.66
C TRP A 507 23.05 -4.74 3.65
N ILE A 508 23.26 -5.99 4.08
CA ILE A 508 24.61 -6.56 4.24
C ILE A 508 24.96 -7.50 3.08
N ALA A 509 24.03 -8.37 2.69
CA ALA A 509 24.27 -9.37 1.65
C ALA A 509 24.27 -8.79 0.22
N GLY A 510 23.80 -7.57 0.04
CA GLY A 510 23.77 -6.89 -1.25
C GLY A 510 22.42 -6.90 -1.95
N GLY A 511 21.33 -7.12 -1.21
CA GLY A 511 19.97 -6.94 -1.73
C GLY A 511 19.69 -5.48 -2.09
N ALA A 512 20.27 -4.52 -1.37
CA ALA A 512 20.26 -3.12 -1.71
C ALA A 512 21.37 -2.77 -2.73
N TRP A 513 21.23 -1.64 -3.39
CA TRP A 513 22.17 -1.07 -4.35
C TRP A 513 23.59 -0.86 -3.78
N THR A 514 23.71 -0.70 -2.47
CA THR A 514 25.00 -0.63 -1.75
C THR A 514 25.00 -1.59 -0.57
N ARG A 515 26.19 -2.03 -0.17
CA ARG A 515 26.38 -2.88 1.01
C ARG A 515 26.75 -2.05 2.22
N LEU A 516 26.16 -2.36 3.35
CA LEU A 516 26.42 -1.72 4.64
C LEU A 516 27.09 -2.68 5.61
N LYS A 517 27.80 -2.14 6.60
CA LYS A 517 28.27 -2.92 7.75
C LYS A 517 27.11 -3.14 8.73
N PRO A 518 27.10 -4.20 9.54
CA PRO A 518 26.04 -4.48 10.51
C PRO A 518 25.69 -3.30 11.41
N SER A 519 26.72 -2.55 11.86
CA SER A 519 26.58 -1.39 12.73
C SER A 519 26.20 -0.09 12.03
N ASP A 520 26.15 -0.06 10.70
CA ASP A 520 25.79 1.14 9.95
C ASP A 520 24.29 1.41 10.08
N ARG A 521 23.91 2.71 10.06
CA ARG A 521 22.53 3.12 9.90
C ARG A 521 22.10 2.97 8.45
N ILE A 522 20.87 2.47 8.21
CA ILE A 522 20.36 2.28 6.85
C ILE A 522 20.06 3.60 6.14
N ALA A 523 20.09 4.73 6.85
CA ALA A 523 19.99 6.07 6.27
C ALA A 523 20.91 6.26 5.08
N LYS A 524 22.12 5.66 5.08
CA LYS A 524 23.09 5.71 3.99
C LYS A 524 22.56 5.15 2.65
N ALA A 525 21.62 4.22 2.70
CA ALA A 525 21.08 3.55 1.52
C ALA A 525 19.63 3.94 1.22
N ILE A 526 18.82 4.19 2.24
CA ILE A 526 17.36 4.35 2.10
C ILE A 526 16.95 5.65 1.38
N HIS A 527 17.83 6.65 1.31
CA HIS A 527 17.56 7.91 0.63
C HIS A 527 17.35 7.76 -0.89
N SER A 528 17.78 6.65 -1.48
CA SER A 528 17.52 6.28 -2.87
C SER A 528 16.10 5.76 -3.10
N PHE A 529 15.42 5.35 -2.06
CA PHE A 529 14.08 4.78 -2.13
C PHE A 529 13.05 5.84 -2.51
N SER A 530 11.95 5.42 -3.11
CA SER A 530 10.78 6.27 -3.32
C SER A 530 9.93 6.36 -2.04
N ALA A 531 9.06 7.37 -1.98
CA ALA A 531 8.01 7.48 -0.99
C ALA A 531 6.72 7.97 -1.68
N SER A 532 5.58 7.37 -1.36
CA SER A 532 4.39 7.51 -2.18
C SER A 532 3.35 8.44 -1.57
N ILE A 533 2.94 9.44 -2.35
CA ILE A 533 1.75 10.26 -2.13
C ILE A 533 0.59 9.49 -2.74
N GLY A 534 -0.17 8.78 -1.92
CA GLY A 534 -1.31 7.97 -2.36
C GLY A 534 -2.54 8.84 -2.65
N ILE A 535 -3.42 8.35 -3.52
CA ILE A 535 -4.66 9.04 -3.90
C ILE A 535 -5.82 8.05 -3.87
N ILE A 536 -6.95 8.45 -3.24
CA ILE A 536 -8.22 7.72 -3.23
C ILE A 536 -9.38 8.69 -3.42
N GLY A 537 -10.45 8.20 -4.06
CA GLY A 537 -11.73 8.89 -4.17
C GLY A 537 -11.73 10.04 -5.18
N MET A 538 -10.96 9.94 -6.27
CA MET A 538 -10.93 10.95 -7.34
C MET A 538 -12.29 11.10 -8.00
N ASN A 539 -12.97 10.00 -8.29
CA ASN A 539 -14.31 10.03 -8.90
C ASN A 539 -15.32 10.75 -8.01
N GLU A 540 -15.38 10.38 -6.73
CA GLU A 540 -16.28 10.97 -5.74
C GLU A 540 -15.95 12.44 -5.49
N ALA A 541 -14.66 12.80 -5.51
CA ALA A 541 -14.22 14.18 -5.38
C ALA A 541 -14.74 15.05 -6.54
N LEU A 542 -14.59 14.59 -7.77
CA LEU A 542 -15.09 15.33 -8.94
C LEU A 542 -16.62 15.42 -8.93
N ASN A 543 -17.32 14.32 -8.58
CA ASN A 543 -18.76 14.35 -8.46
C ASN A 543 -19.22 15.38 -7.41
N ALA A 544 -18.59 15.44 -6.24
CA ALA A 544 -18.90 16.46 -5.24
C ALA A 544 -18.67 17.89 -5.75
N MET A 545 -17.55 18.12 -6.45
CA MET A 545 -17.24 19.42 -7.02
C MET A 545 -18.22 19.84 -8.14
N TYR A 546 -18.73 18.90 -8.91
CA TYR A 546 -19.68 19.17 -10.00
C TYR A 546 -21.09 19.42 -9.46
N LEU A 547 -21.54 18.63 -8.48
CA LEU A 547 -22.88 18.77 -7.89
C LEU A 547 -23.04 20.06 -7.09
N ASP A 548 -22.02 20.51 -6.39
CA ASP A 548 -22.01 21.73 -5.60
C ASP A 548 -21.49 22.96 -6.36
N GLY A 549 -21.16 22.82 -7.65
CA GLY A 549 -20.50 23.87 -8.43
C GLY A 549 -21.36 25.13 -8.63
N TYR A 550 -20.85 26.30 -8.20
CA TYR A 550 -21.56 27.57 -8.24
C TYR A 550 -21.90 28.10 -9.64
N ARG A 551 -21.18 27.71 -10.70
CA ARG A 551 -21.33 28.28 -12.03
C ARG A 551 -22.29 27.55 -12.95
N LYS A 552 -22.45 26.28 -12.81
CA LYS A 552 -23.46 25.39 -13.41
C LYS A 552 -23.42 24.09 -12.62
N PRO A 553 -24.22 23.93 -11.57
CA PRO A 553 -24.25 22.66 -10.87
C PRO A 553 -24.77 21.58 -11.84
N TYR A 554 -24.00 20.50 -11.96
CA TYR A 554 -24.50 19.30 -12.63
C TYR A 554 -25.52 18.63 -11.72
N THR A 555 -26.41 17.89 -12.30
CA THR A 555 -27.25 16.91 -11.57
C THR A 555 -26.59 15.54 -11.64
N VAL A 556 -27.05 14.59 -10.83
CA VAL A 556 -26.55 13.20 -10.89
C VAL A 556 -26.64 12.63 -12.31
N ASP A 557 -27.71 12.92 -13.02
CA ASP A 557 -27.96 12.43 -14.39
C ASP A 557 -27.12 13.13 -15.47
N THR A 558 -26.52 14.27 -15.16
CA THR A 558 -25.75 15.09 -16.11
C THR A 558 -24.27 15.20 -15.76
N LEU A 559 -23.79 14.37 -14.80
CA LEU A 559 -22.36 14.32 -14.45
C LEU A 559 -21.51 14.01 -15.70
N PRO A 560 -20.35 14.67 -15.87
CA PRO A 560 -19.45 14.38 -16.98
C PRO A 560 -19.03 12.91 -17.03
N GLY A 561 -19.03 12.31 -18.21
CA GLY A 561 -18.60 10.93 -18.45
C GLY A 561 -17.08 10.74 -18.43
N PHE A 562 -16.65 9.54 -18.78
CA PHE A 562 -15.24 9.12 -18.76
C PHE A 562 -14.65 9.10 -20.18
N GLU A 563 -14.77 10.20 -20.89
CA GLU A 563 -14.25 10.34 -22.26
C GLU A 563 -12.81 10.86 -22.21
N ALA A 564 -11.94 10.28 -23.05
CA ALA A 564 -10.57 10.77 -23.23
C ALA A 564 -10.59 12.21 -23.79
N GLY A 565 -9.87 13.11 -23.13
CA GLY A 565 -9.90 14.55 -23.44
C GLY A 565 -11.16 15.28 -22.98
N GLY A 566 -12.10 14.61 -22.32
CA GLY A 566 -13.32 15.17 -21.74
C GLY A 566 -13.06 16.07 -20.51
N VAL A 567 -14.13 16.64 -19.98
CA VAL A 567 -14.08 17.55 -18.82
C VAL A 567 -13.50 16.85 -17.60
N ARG A 568 -14.00 15.65 -17.29
CA ARG A 568 -13.58 14.87 -16.11
C ARG A 568 -12.07 14.57 -16.15
N GLN A 569 -11.55 14.10 -17.29
CA GLN A 569 -10.12 13.80 -17.43
C GLN A 569 -9.24 15.05 -17.28
N LYS A 570 -9.68 16.20 -17.83
CA LYS A 570 -8.98 17.49 -17.67
C LYS A 570 -8.92 17.93 -16.21
N ASP A 571 -10.00 17.78 -15.46
CA ASP A 571 -10.05 18.13 -14.05
C ASP A 571 -9.22 17.15 -13.18
N GLN A 572 -9.21 15.85 -13.51
CA GLN A 572 -8.29 14.89 -12.88
C GLN A 572 -6.83 15.31 -13.12
N LYS A 573 -6.48 15.62 -14.38
CA LYS A 573 -5.13 16.08 -14.75
C LYS A 573 -4.76 17.35 -13.99
N ARG A 574 -5.69 18.30 -13.84
CA ARG A 574 -5.50 19.51 -13.05
C ARG A 574 -5.15 19.21 -11.59
N ILE A 575 -5.92 18.32 -10.93
CA ILE A 575 -5.67 17.92 -9.54
C ILE A 575 -4.30 17.27 -9.40
N LEU A 576 -3.98 16.31 -10.26
CA LEU A 576 -2.69 15.62 -10.24
C LEU A 576 -1.53 16.58 -10.51
N LYS A 577 -1.71 17.58 -11.40
CA LYS A 577 -0.68 18.58 -11.70
C LYS A 577 -0.37 19.49 -10.51
N VAL A 578 -1.39 19.84 -9.69
CA VAL A 578 -1.17 20.58 -8.44
C VAL A 578 -0.33 19.74 -7.47
N ILE A 579 -0.67 18.47 -7.29
CA ILE A 579 0.08 17.56 -6.41
C ILE A 579 1.52 17.37 -6.94
N ASP A 580 1.69 17.21 -8.25
CA ASP A 580 2.99 17.02 -8.90
C ASP A 580 3.91 18.24 -8.71
N THR A 581 3.36 19.44 -8.88
CA THR A 581 4.11 20.68 -8.67
C THR A 581 4.55 20.82 -7.20
N LEU A 582 3.66 20.59 -6.26
CA LEU A 582 3.98 20.60 -4.82
C LEU A 582 5.00 19.54 -4.44
N LYS A 583 4.83 18.33 -4.96
CA LYS A 583 5.77 17.22 -4.78
C LYS A 583 7.18 17.61 -5.20
N ASP A 584 7.34 18.23 -6.37
CA ASP A 584 8.65 18.63 -6.89
C ASP A 584 9.31 19.72 -6.04
N GLU A 585 8.53 20.67 -5.55
CA GLU A 585 9.00 21.69 -4.61
C GLU A 585 9.44 21.07 -3.28
N LEU A 586 8.65 20.13 -2.76
CA LEU A 586 8.92 19.46 -1.48
C LEU A 586 10.05 18.45 -1.56
N ASN A 587 10.24 17.77 -2.69
CA ASN A 587 11.43 16.95 -2.95
C ASN A 587 12.73 17.77 -2.76
N LYS A 588 12.73 19.01 -3.25
CA LYS A 588 13.85 19.94 -3.12
C LYS A 588 14.00 20.48 -1.69
N LYS A 589 12.87 20.87 -1.07
CA LYS A 589 12.86 21.40 0.30
C LYS A 589 13.38 20.40 1.32
N HIS A 590 13.09 19.13 1.12
CA HIS A 590 13.47 18.02 2.01
C HIS A 590 14.72 17.28 1.55
N ALA A 591 15.46 17.81 0.58
CA ALA A 591 16.68 17.21 0.09
C ALA A 591 17.69 16.97 1.21
N VAL A 592 18.48 15.92 1.07
CA VAL A 592 19.53 15.53 2.02
C VAL A 592 20.90 15.62 1.36
N ARG A 593 21.91 15.79 2.19
CA ARG A 593 23.31 15.77 1.80
C ARG A 593 23.94 14.48 2.32
N ILE A 594 24.73 13.81 1.48
CA ILE A 594 25.56 12.70 1.93
C ILE A 594 26.98 13.24 2.13
N THR A 595 27.53 13.01 3.32
CA THR A 595 28.92 13.36 3.61
C THR A 595 29.88 12.33 3.01
N THR A 596 31.16 12.67 2.93
CA THR A 596 32.21 11.74 2.47
C THR A 596 32.29 10.47 3.32
N ASP A 597 31.89 10.55 4.59
CA ASP A 597 31.84 9.41 5.51
C ASP A 597 30.53 8.62 5.37
N GLY A 598 29.65 9.05 4.48
CA GLY A 598 28.36 8.40 4.18
C GLY A 598 27.24 8.76 5.14
N ASP A 599 27.42 9.72 6.02
CA ASP A 599 26.34 10.21 6.90
C ASP A 599 25.36 11.10 6.12
N VAL A 600 24.08 11.04 6.50
CA VAL A 600 23.01 11.79 5.84
C VAL A 600 22.63 13.00 6.66
N GLU A 601 22.77 14.18 6.11
CA GLU A 601 22.43 15.45 6.75
C GLU A 601 21.34 16.20 5.99
N PRO A 602 20.43 16.91 6.70
CA PRO A 602 19.46 17.79 6.04
C PRO A 602 20.17 18.98 5.38
N VAL A 603 19.71 19.36 4.18
CA VAL A 603 20.19 20.56 3.50
C VAL A 603 19.40 21.77 3.96
N TYR A 604 20.08 22.70 4.67
CA TYR A 604 19.44 23.93 5.11
C TYR A 604 19.23 24.92 3.94
N LYS A 605 18.14 25.68 4.00
CA LYS A 605 17.74 26.70 2.98
C LYS A 605 18.87 27.58 2.45
N LYS A 606 19.91 27.84 3.25
CA LYS A 606 21.06 28.67 2.88
C LYS A 606 21.99 28.01 1.84
N ALA A 607 22.06 26.68 1.84
CA ALA A 607 22.84 25.94 0.87
C ALA A 607 22.09 25.76 -0.48
N LEU A 608 20.75 25.71 -0.44
CA LEU A 608 19.93 25.63 -1.65
C LEU A 608 19.96 26.92 -2.49
N GLY A 609 20.26 28.09 -1.90
CA GLY A 609 20.35 29.38 -2.62
C GLY A 609 21.55 29.48 -3.57
N THR A 610 22.54 28.61 -3.46
CA THR A 610 23.70 28.55 -4.35
C THR A 610 23.55 27.51 -5.48
N PHE A 611 22.55 26.65 -5.43
CA PHE A 611 22.25 25.68 -6.48
C PHE A 611 21.10 26.21 -7.35
N ASN A 612 21.42 27.06 -8.30
CA ASN A 612 20.43 27.68 -9.20
C ASN A 612 19.88 26.72 -10.27
N TYR A 613 20.16 25.44 -10.19
CA TYR A 613 19.80 24.53 -11.27
C TYR A 613 19.05 23.32 -10.76
N ILE A 614 17.76 23.27 -11.07
CA ILE A 614 16.97 22.06 -11.04
C ILE A 614 16.20 22.00 -12.35
N PRO A 615 16.43 20.94 -13.07
CA PRO A 615 16.04 20.82 -14.46
C PRO A 615 14.53 20.61 -14.68
N SER A 616 14.06 21.20 -15.79
CA SER A 616 12.70 21.00 -16.31
C SER A 616 12.53 19.73 -17.15
N ASP A 617 13.66 19.08 -17.52
CA ASP A 617 13.66 17.81 -18.28
C ASP A 617 14.35 16.71 -17.45
N PRO A 618 13.59 15.79 -16.85
CA PRO A 618 14.17 14.73 -16.02
C PRO A 618 15.16 13.83 -16.74
N ASN A 619 15.11 13.78 -18.07
CA ASN A 619 16.01 12.92 -18.85
C ASN A 619 17.38 13.56 -19.16
N LYS A 620 17.43 14.89 -19.20
CA LYS A 620 18.65 15.62 -19.60
C LYS A 620 19.50 16.04 -18.40
N ASP A 621 18.88 16.24 -17.29
CA ASP A 621 19.36 17.11 -16.23
C ASP A 621 19.96 16.33 -15.05
N TYR A 622 19.52 15.10 -14.79
CA TYR A 622 20.16 14.23 -13.78
C TYR A 622 21.59 13.81 -14.22
N LEU A 623 21.79 13.59 -15.50
CA LEU A 623 23.12 13.29 -16.05
C LEU A 623 24.06 14.51 -16.01
N LEU A 624 23.53 15.72 -16.23
CA LEU A 624 24.30 16.97 -16.16
C LEU A 624 24.67 17.34 -14.72
N VAL A 625 23.75 17.21 -13.80
CA VAL A 625 23.99 17.42 -12.35
C VAL A 625 25.08 16.44 -11.87
N PHE A 626 25.01 15.19 -12.29
CA PHE A 626 26.02 14.19 -11.95
C PHE A 626 27.40 14.49 -12.57
N GLU A 627 27.47 14.93 -13.80
CA GLU A 627 28.76 15.32 -14.44
C GLU A 627 29.37 16.57 -13.79
N ASP A 628 28.56 17.56 -13.40
CA ASP A 628 29.02 18.74 -12.70
C ASP A 628 29.47 18.43 -11.26
N ILE A 629 28.73 17.58 -10.54
CA ILE A 629 29.11 17.07 -9.22
C ILE A 629 30.46 16.32 -9.32
N LYS A 630 30.61 15.42 -10.26
CA LYS A 630 31.84 14.67 -10.47
C LYS A 630 33.04 15.57 -10.78
N LYS A 631 32.86 16.68 -11.52
CA LYS A 631 33.89 17.66 -11.85
C LYS A 631 34.26 18.59 -10.70
N GLN A 632 33.32 18.89 -9.77
CA GLN A 632 33.47 19.93 -8.75
C GLN A 632 33.80 19.42 -7.34
N ARG A 633 33.88 18.10 -7.11
CA ARG A 633 34.01 17.48 -5.76
C ARG A 633 32.97 18.00 -4.75
N VAL A 634 31.77 18.32 -5.21
CA VAL A 634 30.69 18.79 -4.35
C VAL A 634 30.06 17.60 -3.65
N THR A 635 29.85 17.72 -2.36
CA THR A 635 29.06 16.79 -1.56
C THR A 635 27.62 16.79 -2.09
N GLU A 636 27.08 15.61 -2.40
CA GLU A 636 25.87 15.48 -3.18
C GLU A 636 24.62 15.84 -2.41
N VAL A 637 23.79 16.66 -3.03
CA VAL A 637 22.44 16.96 -2.54
C VAL A 637 21.46 16.06 -3.28
N ILE A 638 20.80 15.17 -2.54
CA ILE A 638 19.85 14.23 -3.10
C ILE A 638 18.43 14.69 -2.74
N PRO A 639 17.60 15.05 -3.73
CA PRO A 639 16.19 15.31 -3.47
C PRO A 639 15.50 14.04 -2.94
N ARG A 640 14.44 14.20 -2.17
CA ARG A 640 13.59 13.06 -1.77
C ARG A 640 12.90 12.44 -2.98
N GLY A 641 12.57 11.17 -2.89
CA GLY A 641 11.93 10.42 -3.96
C GLY A 641 10.40 10.38 -3.85
N TYR A 642 9.76 11.53 -3.55
CA TYR A 642 8.28 11.55 -3.52
C TYR A 642 7.72 11.29 -4.91
N SER A 643 6.67 10.48 -4.96
CA SER A 643 6.04 10.06 -6.21
C SER A 643 4.53 9.96 -6.04
N ILE A 644 3.77 10.24 -7.09
CA ILE A 644 2.31 10.13 -7.08
C ILE A 644 1.92 8.67 -7.31
N TYR A 645 1.11 8.15 -6.42
CA TYR A 645 0.78 6.73 -6.36
C TYR A 645 -0.73 6.49 -6.42
N GLY A 646 -1.15 5.71 -7.39
CA GLY A 646 -2.52 5.22 -7.46
C GLY A 646 -2.74 4.15 -6.40
N THR A 647 -3.18 4.52 -5.20
CA THR A 647 -3.25 3.64 -4.04
C THR A 647 -4.10 2.38 -4.31
N PRO A 648 -3.54 1.16 -4.18
CA PRO A 648 -4.27 -0.09 -4.32
C PRO A 648 -4.85 -0.52 -2.96
N ALA A 649 -5.79 0.23 -2.44
CA ALA A 649 -6.29 -0.03 -1.10
C ALA A 649 -7.48 -1.00 -1.11
N GLU A 650 -7.38 -2.08 -0.35
CA GLU A 650 -8.46 -3.04 -0.17
C GLU A 650 -9.42 -2.58 0.95
N SER A 651 -8.92 -2.36 2.15
CA SER A 651 -9.73 -1.97 3.31
C SER A 651 -9.94 -0.45 3.41
N LEU A 652 -8.99 0.37 2.93
CA LEU A 652 -9.05 1.82 3.10
C LEU A 652 -10.23 2.46 2.35
N VAL A 653 -10.57 1.99 1.14
CA VAL A 653 -11.72 2.49 0.38
C VAL A 653 -13.03 2.27 1.12
N TYR A 654 -13.16 1.14 1.82
CA TYR A 654 -14.29 0.83 2.69
C TYR A 654 -14.30 1.72 3.94
N ASN A 655 -13.18 1.83 4.64
CA ASN A 655 -13.07 2.63 5.86
C ASN A 655 -13.31 4.13 5.62
N PHE A 656 -12.75 4.68 4.55
CA PHE A 656 -13.02 6.07 4.17
C PHE A 656 -14.48 6.31 3.82
N MET A 657 -15.13 5.39 3.08
CA MET A 657 -16.55 5.53 2.75
C MET A 657 -17.41 5.55 4.03
N LYS A 658 -17.18 4.62 4.96
CA LYS A 658 -17.89 4.60 6.26
C LYS A 658 -17.71 5.91 7.03
N LEU A 659 -16.48 6.41 7.07
CA LEU A 659 -16.16 7.65 7.76
C LEU A 659 -16.87 8.86 7.13
N LEU A 660 -16.87 8.96 5.80
CA LEU A 660 -17.57 10.03 5.08
C LEU A 660 -19.09 9.95 5.30
N GLN A 661 -19.66 8.76 5.24
CA GLN A 661 -21.10 8.56 5.54
C GLN A 661 -21.45 8.95 6.96
N LYS A 662 -20.59 8.63 7.93
CA LYS A 662 -20.77 9.05 9.33
C LYS A 662 -20.72 10.58 9.47
N GLN A 663 -19.82 11.25 8.75
CA GLN A 663 -19.60 12.69 8.87
C GLN A 663 -20.62 13.53 8.06
N TYR A 664 -21.03 13.08 6.88
CA TYR A 664 -21.79 13.86 5.89
C TYR A 664 -23.11 13.21 5.47
N GLY A 665 -23.39 12.00 5.90
CA GLY A 665 -24.56 11.24 5.46
C GLY A 665 -24.41 10.67 4.04
N LEU A 666 -25.53 10.28 3.45
CA LEU A 666 -25.61 9.71 2.10
C LEU A 666 -25.78 10.84 1.08
N ILE A 667 -24.73 11.15 0.33
CA ILE A 667 -24.72 12.13 -0.77
C ILE A 667 -24.77 11.35 -2.08
N PRO A 668 -25.83 11.44 -2.91
CA PRO A 668 -25.94 10.72 -4.18
C PRO A 668 -24.72 10.92 -5.07
N ALA A 669 -24.23 9.83 -5.69
CA ALA A 669 -23.04 9.75 -6.52
C ALA A 669 -21.70 10.15 -5.84
N VAL A 670 -21.68 10.47 -4.53
CA VAL A 670 -20.49 10.81 -3.75
C VAL A 670 -20.27 9.80 -2.62
N THR A 671 -21.11 9.81 -1.59
CA THR A 671 -21.07 8.85 -0.47
C THR A 671 -22.16 7.77 -0.58
N ALA A 672 -22.92 7.81 -1.64
CA ALA A 672 -23.99 6.88 -1.98
C ALA A 672 -23.94 6.56 -3.49
N LYS A 673 -24.71 5.59 -3.94
CA LYS A 673 -24.96 5.34 -5.36
C LYS A 673 -25.73 6.51 -5.98
N ALA A 674 -25.82 6.55 -7.31
CA ALA A 674 -26.53 7.61 -8.01
C ALA A 674 -28.03 7.72 -7.59
N ASP A 675 -28.66 6.60 -7.27
CA ASP A 675 -30.04 6.51 -6.80
C ASP A 675 -30.21 6.86 -5.31
N GLY A 676 -29.13 7.23 -4.61
CA GLY A 676 -29.11 7.54 -3.17
C GLY A 676 -29.03 6.32 -2.25
N SER A 677 -29.01 5.09 -2.78
CA SER A 677 -28.80 3.90 -1.97
C SER A 677 -27.35 3.81 -1.48
N LYS A 678 -27.15 3.12 -0.36
CA LYS A 678 -25.85 3.02 0.30
C LYS A 678 -24.82 2.33 -0.62
N ARG A 679 -23.59 2.89 -0.66
CA ARG A 679 -22.39 2.27 -1.23
C ARG A 679 -21.34 2.12 -0.13
N ASN A 680 -20.63 0.99 -0.11
CA ASN A 680 -19.69 0.69 0.97
C ASN A 680 -18.22 0.93 0.60
N TYR A 681 -17.90 1.54 -0.55
CA TYR A 681 -16.52 1.79 -0.95
C TYR A 681 -16.36 3.05 -1.81
N LEU A 682 -15.17 3.64 -1.77
CA LEU A 682 -14.72 4.69 -2.70
C LEU A 682 -14.01 4.06 -3.90
N THR A 683 -14.00 4.78 -5.02
CA THR A 683 -13.17 4.41 -6.16
C THR A 683 -11.69 4.46 -5.80
N ASN A 684 -10.96 3.39 -6.10
CA ASN A 684 -9.51 3.36 -5.93
C ASN A 684 -8.84 4.35 -6.88
N SER A 685 -7.85 5.11 -6.35
CA SER A 685 -7.00 5.94 -7.17
C SER A 685 -7.82 6.91 -8.06
N TRP A 686 -7.50 6.97 -9.33
CA TRP A 686 -8.21 7.70 -10.40
C TRP A 686 -8.79 6.76 -11.46
N HIS A 687 -9.03 5.51 -11.12
CA HIS A 687 -9.68 4.55 -12.03
C HIS A 687 -11.06 5.03 -12.49
N VAL A 688 -11.43 4.61 -13.68
CA VAL A 688 -12.85 4.58 -14.07
C VAL A 688 -13.57 3.65 -13.10
N PRO A 689 -14.70 4.08 -12.50
CA PRO A 689 -15.45 3.22 -11.58
C PRO A 689 -15.84 1.89 -12.20
N VAL A 690 -15.84 0.84 -11.41
CA VAL A 690 -16.09 -0.54 -11.88
C VAL A 690 -17.50 -0.78 -12.43
N TRP A 691 -18.45 0.07 -12.07
CA TRP A 691 -19.85 0.02 -12.53
C TRP A 691 -20.09 0.80 -13.82
N GLU A 692 -19.08 1.47 -14.36
CA GLU A 692 -19.22 2.31 -15.55
C GLU A 692 -19.25 1.44 -16.80
N ASP A 693 -20.26 1.66 -17.65
CA ASP A 693 -20.41 0.97 -18.92
C ASP A 693 -19.55 1.67 -20.01
N ILE A 694 -18.30 1.29 -20.07
CA ILE A 694 -17.29 1.85 -20.98
C ILE A 694 -16.59 0.72 -21.73
N SER A 695 -16.20 0.94 -22.99
CA SER A 695 -15.41 -0.05 -23.72
C SER A 695 -13.99 -0.18 -23.14
N ALA A 696 -13.36 -1.36 -23.32
CA ALA A 696 -11.98 -1.57 -22.86
C ALA A 696 -11.00 -0.57 -23.48
N PHE A 697 -11.17 -0.22 -24.75
CA PHE A 697 -10.31 0.74 -25.46
C PHE A 697 -10.50 2.16 -24.92
N ASP A 698 -11.74 2.61 -24.71
CA ASP A 698 -12.01 3.93 -24.18
C ASP A 698 -11.51 4.08 -22.74
N LYS A 699 -11.62 2.99 -21.93
CA LYS A 699 -11.07 2.96 -20.58
C LYS A 699 -9.54 3.06 -20.61
N ILE A 700 -8.87 2.32 -21.50
CA ILE A 700 -7.42 2.40 -21.70
C ILE A 700 -7.02 3.83 -22.09
N ASP A 701 -7.70 4.44 -23.07
CA ASP A 701 -7.43 5.83 -23.49
C ASP A 701 -7.64 6.85 -22.37
N TYR A 702 -8.64 6.63 -21.54
CA TYR A 702 -8.91 7.50 -20.40
C TYR A 702 -7.82 7.40 -19.32
N GLU A 703 -7.40 6.18 -18.95
CA GLU A 703 -6.44 5.95 -17.88
C GLU A 703 -4.96 6.13 -18.33
N ALA A 704 -4.66 5.91 -19.63
CA ALA A 704 -3.30 5.96 -20.16
C ALA A 704 -2.66 7.36 -20.12
N LEU A 705 -3.45 8.43 -20.19
CA LEU A 705 -2.93 9.79 -20.16
C LEU A 705 -2.01 10.03 -18.95
N PHE A 706 -2.35 9.47 -17.82
CA PHE A 706 -1.59 9.65 -16.57
C PHE A 706 -0.27 8.89 -16.55
N HIS A 707 -0.15 7.84 -17.35
CA HIS A 707 1.12 7.11 -17.57
C HIS A 707 2.02 7.82 -18.56
N LEU A 708 1.47 8.30 -19.68
CA LEU A 708 2.22 9.00 -20.72
C LEU A 708 2.78 10.34 -20.24
N ASP A 709 2.01 11.10 -19.47
CA ASP A 709 2.43 12.38 -18.90
C ASP A 709 3.36 12.25 -17.68
N GLY A 710 3.74 11.02 -17.29
CA GLY A 710 4.60 10.77 -16.12
C GLY A 710 3.97 11.08 -14.76
N MET A 711 2.68 11.40 -14.71
CA MET A 711 2.00 11.76 -13.45
C MET A 711 1.84 10.58 -12.50
N ALA A 712 1.81 9.34 -13.01
CA ALA A 712 1.75 8.13 -12.21
C ALA A 712 3.15 7.65 -11.75
N SER A 713 4.04 8.57 -11.39
CA SER A 713 5.46 8.32 -11.10
C SER A 713 5.70 7.31 -9.97
N GLY A 714 4.77 7.17 -9.03
CA GLY A 714 4.82 6.17 -7.96
C GLY A 714 4.18 4.84 -8.31
N GLY A 715 3.51 4.75 -9.45
CA GLY A 715 2.89 3.55 -9.99
C GLY A 715 1.36 3.58 -10.00
N HIS A 716 0.83 2.98 -11.02
CA HIS A 716 -0.61 2.73 -11.23
C HIS A 716 -0.76 1.54 -12.17
N ILE A 717 -1.75 0.70 -12.00
CA ILE A 717 -2.09 -0.38 -12.92
C ILE A 717 -3.49 -0.12 -13.49
N GLY A 718 -3.60 -0.08 -14.82
CA GLY A 718 -4.90 -0.16 -15.48
C GLY A 718 -5.32 -1.61 -15.66
N TYR A 719 -6.61 -1.90 -15.59
CA TYR A 719 -7.14 -3.22 -15.88
C TYR A 719 -8.54 -3.15 -16.49
N THR A 720 -8.88 -4.15 -17.29
CA THR A 720 -10.20 -4.28 -17.89
C THR A 720 -10.86 -5.58 -17.48
N GLU A 721 -12.19 -5.53 -17.36
CA GLU A 721 -13.03 -6.64 -16.96
C GLU A 721 -13.55 -7.36 -18.22
N HIS A 722 -13.42 -8.68 -18.30
CA HIS A 722 -13.84 -9.48 -19.43
C HIS A 722 -14.61 -10.71 -18.97
N PRO A 723 -15.55 -11.21 -19.80
CA PRO A 723 -16.17 -12.52 -19.56
C PRO A 723 -15.12 -13.63 -19.58
N TYR A 724 -15.30 -14.65 -18.76
CA TYR A 724 -14.50 -15.86 -18.86
C TYR A 724 -14.60 -16.46 -20.27
N GLY A 725 -13.47 -16.88 -20.83
CA GLY A 725 -13.43 -17.43 -22.19
C GLY A 725 -13.28 -16.38 -23.31
N THR A 726 -13.02 -15.13 -22.97
CA THR A 726 -12.64 -14.11 -24.00
C THR A 726 -11.45 -14.62 -24.82
N SER A 727 -11.53 -14.48 -26.15
CA SER A 727 -10.54 -15.05 -27.05
C SER A 727 -9.16 -14.43 -26.90
N ASN A 728 -8.10 -15.25 -27.06
CA ASN A 728 -6.72 -14.79 -27.00
C ASN A 728 -6.43 -13.67 -28.02
N THR A 729 -7.07 -13.67 -29.18
CA THR A 729 -6.91 -12.63 -30.19
C THR A 729 -7.38 -11.25 -29.68
N VAL A 730 -8.53 -11.22 -28.99
CA VAL A 730 -9.05 -9.98 -28.39
C VAL A 730 -8.11 -9.50 -27.27
N LEU A 731 -7.68 -10.41 -26.39
CA LEU A 731 -6.77 -10.09 -25.29
C LEU A 731 -5.42 -9.58 -25.81
N GLU A 732 -4.86 -10.23 -26.85
CA GLU A 732 -3.61 -9.79 -27.47
C GLU A 732 -3.73 -8.35 -28.01
N GLN A 733 -4.81 -8.03 -28.73
CA GLN A 733 -5.03 -6.68 -29.24
C GLN A 733 -5.12 -5.63 -28.14
N LEU A 734 -5.85 -5.94 -27.06
CA LEU A 734 -5.96 -5.04 -25.90
C LEU A 734 -4.63 -4.84 -25.17
N ILE A 735 -3.88 -5.91 -24.98
CA ILE A 735 -2.57 -5.84 -24.34
C ILE A 735 -1.63 -4.97 -25.20
N ARG A 736 -1.54 -5.25 -26.50
CA ARG A 736 -0.71 -4.45 -27.42
C ARG A 736 -1.11 -2.97 -27.39
N TYR A 737 -2.41 -2.69 -27.43
CA TYR A 737 -2.92 -1.34 -27.34
C TYR A 737 -2.53 -0.64 -26.04
N ALA A 738 -2.65 -1.33 -24.90
CA ALA A 738 -2.26 -0.79 -23.60
C ALA A 738 -0.73 -0.57 -23.50
N MET A 739 0.08 -1.45 -24.13
CA MET A 739 1.54 -1.29 -24.20
C MET A 739 1.93 -0.08 -25.04
N ASP A 740 1.26 0.16 -26.18
CA ASP A 740 1.45 1.36 -27.02
C ASP A 740 1.09 2.65 -26.27
N LYS A 741 0.24 2.57 -25.27
CA LYS A 741 -0.13 3.68 -24.37
C LYS A 741 0.75 3.79 -23.11
N GLY A 742 1.83 3.04 -23.03
CA GLY A 742 2.80 3.13 -21.92
C GLY A 742 2.26 2.65 -20.57
N MET A 743 1.26 1.79 -20.56
CA MET A 743 0.62 1.34 -19.33
C MET A 743 1.35 0.18 -18.65
N TYR A 744 1.13 0.07 -17.35
CA TYR A 744 1.15 -1.19 -16.64
C TYR A 744 -0.28 -1.71 -16.63
N TYR A 745 -0.50 -2.87 -17.23
CA TYR A 745 -1.83 -3.34 -17.59
C TYR A 745 -2.08 -4.78 -17.19
N GLY A 746 -3.28 -5.05 -16.68
CA GLY A 746 -3.74 -6.38 -16.32
C GLY A 746 -5.12 -6.68 -16.88
N ILE A 747 -5.42 -7.97 -17.03
CA ILE A 747 -6.74 -8.48 -17.42
C ILE A 747 -7.44 -8.99 -16.18
N ASN A 748 -8.74 -8.78 -16.06
CA ASN A 748 -9.57 -9.45 -15.08
C ASN A 748 -10.70 -10.22 -15.74
N MET A 749 -10.76 -11.51 -15.41
CA MET A 749 -11.82 -12.45 -15.80
C MET A 749 -12.05 -13.32 -14.58
N ALA A 750 -12.94 -12.89 -13.68
CA ALA A 750 -13.22 -13.66 -12.48
C ALA A 750 -13.54 -15.11 -12.83
N SER A 751 -12.87 -16.06 -12.20
CA SER A 751 -13.01 -17.49 -12.48
C SER A 751 -13.01 -18.34 -11.23
N SER A 752 -13.72 -19.45 -11.26
CA SER A 752 -13.78 -20.44 -10.20
C SER A 752 -13.09 -21.74 -10.61
N THR A 753 -12.39 -22.37 -9.67
CA THR A 753 -11.75 -23.68 -9.82
C THR A 753 -12.30 -24.64 -8.80
N CYS A 754 -12.75 -25.80 -9.26
CA CYS A 754 -13.18 -26.91 -8.38
C CYS A 754 -11.99 -27.80 -8.02
N PHE A 755 -11.73 -28.02 -6.74
CA PHE A 755 -10.67 -28.93 -6.30
C PHE A 755 -11.04 -30.43 -6.36
N ALA A 756 -12.34 -30.73 -6.57
CA ALA A 756 -12.78 -32.13 -6.66
C ALA A 756 -12.61 -32.72 -8.08
N CYS A 757 -12.95 -31.96 -9.12
CA CYS A 757 -12.90 -32.42 -10.52
C CYS A 757 -12.00 -31.57 -11.44
N HIS A 758 -11.33 -30.54 -10.89
CA HIS A 758 -10.48 -29.61 -11.63
C HIS A 758 -11.19 -28.76 -12.71
N TRP A 759 -12.53 -28.68 -12.62
CA TRP A 759 -13.28 -27.75 -13.47
C TRP A 759 -12.79 -26.30 -13.24
N VAL A 760 -12.66 -25.54 -14.32
CA VAL A 760 -12.37 -24.10 -14.31
C VAL A 760 -13.37 -23.42 -15.20
N GLY A 761 -14.02 -22.38 -14.72
CA GLY A 761 -15.05 -21.67 -15.48
C GLY A 761 -15.45 -20.35 -14.85
N GLU A 762 -16.63 -19.86 -15.24
CA GLU A 762 -17.21 -18.67 -14.64
C GLU A 762 -17.38 -18.82 -13.12
N THR A 763 -17.55 -17.69 -12.43
CA THR A 763 -17.70 -17.71 -10.95
C THR A 763 -18.88 -18.57 -10.51
N ALA A 764 -18.62 -19.50 -9.61
CA ALA A 764 -19.61 -20.41 -9.04
C ALA A 764 -19.28 -20.74 -7.58
N ASP A 765 -20.30 -20.85 -6.75
CA ASP A 765 -20.15 -21.31 -5.36
C ASP A 765 -20.16 -22.85 -5.25
N THR A 766 -20.83 -23.51 -6.20
CA THR A 766 -20.89 -24.96 -6.33
C THR A 766 -20.48 -25.33 -7.73
N CYS A 767 -19.66 -26.35 -7.87
CA CYS A 767 -19.17 -26.80 -9.17
C CYS A 767 -20.34 -27.27 -10.06
N PRO A 768 -20.51 -26.70 -11.26
CA PRO A 768 -21.60 -27.11 -12.16
C PRO A 768 -21.42 -28.51 -12.74
N GLU A 769 -20.18 -29.04 -12.78
CA GLU A 769 -19.86 -30.34 -13.33
C GLU A 769 -20.06 -31.48 -12.33
N CYS A 770 -19.58 -31.33 -11.08
CA CYS A 770 -19.60 -32.43 -10.11
C CYS A 770 -20.43 -32.16 -8.85
N GLY A 771 -21.02 -30.96 -8.71
CA GLY A 771 -21.83 -30.57 -7.55
C GLY A 771 -21.04 -30.36 -6.25
N SER A 772 -19.71 -30.32 -6.31
CA SER A 772 -18.87 -30.08 -5.12
C SER A 772 -18.90 -28.64 -4.69
N GLU A 773 -19.00 -28.39 -3.38
CA GLU A 773 -18.83 -27.05 -2.77
C GLU A 773 -17.36 -26.67 -2.62
N ASN A 774 -16.41 -27.59 -2.87
CA ASN A 774 -14.98 -27.31 -2.76
C ASN A 774 -14.50 -26.49 -3.98
N VAL A 775 -15.00 -25.26 -4.06
CA VAL A 775 -14.74 -24.33 -5.15
C VAL A 775 -14.03 -23.08 -4.60
N VAL A 776 -13.05 -22.59 -5.35
CA VAL A 776 -12.29 -21.38 -5.05
C VAL A 776 -12.44 -20.40 -6.19
N THR A 777 -12.83 -19.17 -5.88
CA THR A 777 -12.92 -18.08 -6.85
C THR A 777 -11.69 -17.19 -6.75
N ILE A 778 -11.06 -16.95 -7.90
CA ILE A 778 -9.90 -16.06 -8.04
C ILE A 778 -10.30 -14.87 -8.92
N GLN A 779 -10.00 -13.67 -8.46
CA GLN A 779 -10.16 -12.45 -9.26
C GLN A 779 -9.22 -11.35 -8.78
N ARG A 780 -9.16 -10.28 -9.54
CA ARG A 780 -8.34 -9.11 -9.21
C ARG A 780 -9.01 -8.31 -8.09
N THR A 781 -8.29 -8.10 -7.00
CA THR A 781 -8.78 -7.28 -5.88
C THR A 781 -8.44 -5.81 -6.09
N CYS A 782 -7.21 -5.53 -6.44
CA CYS A 782 -6.71 -4.18 -6.78
C CYS A 782 -5.61 -4.33 -7.84
N GLY A 783 -4.36 -4.21 -7.44
CA GLY A 783 -3.19 -4.42 -8.30
C GLY A 783 -2.70 -5.88 -8.31
N TYR A 784 -3.41 -6.82 -7.72
CA TYR A 784 -3.02 -8.22 -7.58
C TYR A 784 -4.24 -9.14 -7.55
N LEU A 785 -4.00 -10.43 -7.77
CA LEU A 785 -5.03 -11.46 -7.69
C LEU A 785 -5.13 -12.00 -6.28
N THR A 786 -6.34 -12.32 -5.85
CA THR A 786 -6.59 -13.03 -4.61
C THR A 786 -7.65 -14.10 -4.77
N ILE A 787 -7.67 -15.00 -3.81
CA ILE A 787 -8.83 -15.87 -3.59
C ILE A 787 -9.88 -15.00 -2.89
N THR A 788 -10.99 -14.74 -3.56
CA THR A 788 -12.07 -13.89 -3.05
C THR A 788 -13.21 -14.66 -2.42
N SER A 789 -13.35 -15.95 -2.76
CA SER A 789 -14.31 -16.87 -2.16
C SER A 789 -13.70 -18.27 -2.01
N ARG A 790 -14.01 -18.93 -0.90
CA ARG A 790 -13.71 -20.34 -0.62
C ARG A 790 -14.96 -21.03 -0.14
N ASN A 791 -15.36 -22.11 -0.79
CA ASN A 791 -16.54 -22.91 -0.43
C ASN A 791 -17.80 -22.00 -0.28
N GLY A 792 -18.01 -21.10 -1.24
CA GLY A 792 -19.12 -20.17 -1.25
C GLY A 792 -19.06 -19.06 -0.19
N LYS A 793 -17.96 -18.93 0.59
CA LYS A 793 -17.79 -17.89 1.59
C LYS A 793 -16.78 -16.85 1.11
N SER A 794 -17.18 -15.58 1.09
CA SER A 794 -16.25 -14.49 0.79
C SER A 794 -15.20 -14.33 1.88
N VAL A 795 -13.97 -14.04 1.47
CA VAL A 795 -12.84 -13.72 2.37
C VAL A 795 -12.47 -12.24 2.36
N SER A 796 -13.18 -11.41 1.58
CA SER A 796 -12.96 -9.98 1.46
C SER A 796 -13.88 -9.16 2.38
N ASN A 797 -13.52 -7.90 2.67
CA ASN A 797 -14.38 -6.98 3.40
C ASN A 797 -15.64 -6.59 2.58
N LEU A 798 -16.68 -6.04 3.26
CA LEU A 798 -17.97 -5.73 2.64
C LEU A 798 -17.84 -4.77 1.45
N GLY A 799 -16.96 -3.77 1.52
CA GLY A 799 -16.76 -2.84 0.41
C GLY A 799 -16.20 -3.53 -0.83
N LYS A 800 -15.27 -4.46 -0.67
CA LYS A 800 -14.74 -5.25 -1.79
C LYS A 800 -15.74 -6.25 -2.34
N GLN A 801 -16.55 -6.86 -1.48
CA GLN A 801 -17.64 -7.75 -1.93
C GLN A 801 -18.62 -6.98 -2.81
N GLU A 802 -19.04 -5.78 -2.40
CA GLU A 802 -19.92 -4.93 -3.21
C GLU A 802 -19.25 -4.48 -4.52
N GLU A 803 -17.97 -4.09 -4.47
CA GLU A 803 -17.20 -3.74 -5.67
C GLU A 803 -17.18 -4.88 -6.69
N TYR A 804 -16.98 -6.13 -6.25
CA TYR A 804 -17.01 -7.29 -7.16
C TYR A 804 -18.37 -7.50 -7.82
N LEU A 805 -19.45 -7.26 -7.09
CA LEU A 805 -20.82 -7.38 -7.61
C LEU A 805 -21.19 -6.26 -8.58
N GLU A 806 -20.59 -5.08 -8.44
CA GLU A 806 -20.85 -3.93 -9.29
C GLU A 806 -19.99 -3.90 -10.57
N ARG A 807 -19.00 -4.78 -10.71
CA ARG A 807 -18.14 -4.83 -11.90
C ARG A 807 -18.91 -5.12 -13.17
N VAL A 808 -18.62 -4.33 -14.21
CA VAL A 808 -19.19 -4.45 -15.54
C VAL A 808 -18.10 -4.89 -16.51
N ASN A 809 -18.42 -5.83 -17.41
CA ASN A 809 -17.48 -6.23 -18.44
C ASN A 809 -17.28 -5.11 -19.47
N HIS A 810 -16.03 -4.81 -19.78
CA HIS A 810 -15.63 -3.82 -20.79
C HIS A 810 -15.58 -4.46 -22.18
N THR A 811 -16.72 -4.88 -22.71
CA THR A 811 -16.81 -5.45 -24.05
C THR A 811 -16.91 -4.35 -25.09
N SER A 812 -16.44 -4.62 -26.32
CA SER A 812 -16.50 -3.67 -27.44
C SER A 812 -17.92 -3.25 -27.87
N SER A 813 -18.94 -3.93 -27.37
CA SER A 813 -20.34 -3.73 -27.78
C SER A 813 -21.24 -3.12 -26.70
N GLY A 814 -20.71 -2.75 -25.53
CA GLY A 814 -21.53 -2.18 -24.45
C GLY A 814 -22.67 -3.07 -23.97
N SER A 815 -22.57 -4.40 -24.19
CA SER A 815 -23.65 -5.32 -23.80
C SER A 815 -23.63 -5.51 -22.29
N LYS A 816 -24.64 -4.98 -21.62
CA LYS A 816 -24.90 -5.28 -20.21
C LYS A 816 -25.01 -6.79 -20.02
N LEU A 817 -24.25 -7.34 -19.07
CA LEU A 817 -24.52 -8.68 -18.55
C LEU A 817 -26.01 -8.77 -18.23
N THR A 818 -26.66 -9.81 -18.71
CA THR A 818 -28.08 -10.03 -18.44
C THR A 818 -28.34 -10.02 -16.95
N ASN A 819 -29.43 -9.35 -16.54
CA ASN A 819 -29.82 -9.17 -15.12
C ASN A 819 -29.95 -10.46 -14.31
N ASP A 820 -29.87 -11.65 -14.94
CA ASP A 820 -30.06 -12.94 -14.28
C ASP A 820 -28.85 -13.39 -13.46
N THR A 821 -27.62 -13.14 -13.92
CA THR A 821 -26.41 -13.43 -13.14
C THR A 821 -26.27 -12.49 -11.95
N LYS A 822 -26.69 -11.21 -12.08
CA LYS A 822 -26.72 -10.27 -10.96
C LYS A 822 -27.72 -10.67 -9.86
N LYS A 823 -28.91 -11.20 -10.26
CA LYS A 823 -29.97 -11.59 -9.31
C LYS A 823 -29.59 -12.76 -8.43
N ASP A 824 -28.78 -13.69 -8.89
CA ASP A 824 -28.38 -14.86 -8.09
C ASP A 824 -27.34 -14.49 -7.02
N TYR A 825 -26.39 -13.59 -7.31
CA TYR A 825 -25.44 -13.09 -6.30
C TYR A 825 -26.13 -12.25 -5.23
N THR A 826 -27.06 -11.37 -5.59
CA THR A 826 -27.82 -10.57 -4.64
C THR A 826 -28.67 -11.46 -3.72
N LYS A 827 -29.33 -12.48 -4.25
CA LYS A 827 -30.11 -13.46 -3.47
C LYS A 827 -29.26 -14.31 -2.55
N HIS A 828 -28.04 -14.67 -2.96
CA HIS A 828 -27.12 -15.43 -2.12
C HIS A 828 -26.60 -14.57 -0.98
N PHE A 829 -26.24 -13.31 -1.25
CA PHE A 829 -25.78 -12.34 -0.27
C PHE A 829 -26.86 -12.03 0.79
N GLU A 830 -28.12 -11.80 0.36
CA GLU A 830 -29.27 -11.61 1.25
C GLU A 830 -29.60 -12.85 2.09
N LYS A 831 -29.34 -14.05 1.55
CA LYS A 831 -29.63 -15.32 2.22
C LYS A 831 -28.58 -15.74 3.23
N THR A 832 -27.33 -15.29 3.07
CA THR A 832 -26.19 -15.65 3.94
C THR A 832 -25.89 -14.61 5.02
N HIS A 833 -26.41 -13.39 4.87
CA HIS A 833 -26.15 -12.28 5.79
C HIS A 833 -27.43 -11.53 6.05
N ASN A 834 -27.88 -11.53 7.31
CA ASN A 834 -28.90 -10.60 7.73
C ASN A 834 -28.27 -9.21 7.80
N ILE A 835 -28.50 -8.41 6.76
CA ILE A 835 -27.87 -7.09 6.55
C ILE A 835 -28.12 -6.16 7.74
N GLU A 836 -29.30 -6.24 8.38
CA GLU A 836 -29.63 -5.44 9.55
C GLU A 836 -28.78 -5.81 10.79
N ASP A 837 -28.47 -7.09 11.00
CA ASP A 837 -27.61 -7.55 12.10
C ASP A 837 -26.14 -7.15 11.92
N LEU A 838 -25.67 -7.12 10.68
CA LEU A 838 -24.31 -6.68 10.34
C LEU A 838 -24.14 -5.16 10.44
N ILE A 839 -25.15 -4.40 10.03
CA ILE A 839 -25.16 -2.94 10.13
C ILE A 839 -25.16 -2.51 11.60
N ASN A 840 -25.96 -3.15 12.45
CA ASN A 840 -26.06 -2.80 13.86
C ASN A 840 -24.84 -3.25 14.70
N LYS A 841 -24.15 -4.32 14.32
CA LYS A 841 -22.92 -4.76 15.00
C LYS A 841 -21.69 -3.92 14.66
N ASP A 842 -21.62 -3.36 13.46
CA ASP A 842 -20.45 -2.60 12.99
C ASP A 842 -20.44 -1.13 13.44
N PHE A 843 -21.55 -0.60 13.94
CA PHE A 843 -21.61 0.79 14.42
C PHE A 843 -20.92 1.01 15.79
N SER A 844 -20.58 -0.06 16.51
CA SER A 844 -19.87 0.05 17.79
C SER A 844 -18.36 0.31 17.67
N LEU A 845 -17.83 0.36 16.47
CA LEU A 845 -16.39 0.55 16.21
C LEU A 845 -15.89 2.01 16.30
N PHE A 846 -16.81 2.99 16.42
CA PHE A 846 -16.47 4.41 16.45
C PHE A 846 -17.09 5.18 17.63
N GLU A 847 -17.78 4.50 18.56
CA GLU A 847 -18.12 5.02 19.87
C GLU A 847 -17.05 4.64 20.91
#